data_d5fbc23d80567002c9d340a29e3c616c
#
_entry.id   d5fbc23d80567002c9d340a29e3c616c
#
_cell.length_a   1.000
_cell.length_b   1.000
_cell.length_c   1.000
_cell.angle_alpha   90.00
_cell.angle_beta   90.00
_cell.angle_gamma   90.00
#
_symmetry.space_group_name_H-M   'P 1'
#
loop_
_entity.id
_entity.type
_entity.pdbx_description
1 polymer ?
#
loop_
_entity_poly.entity_id
_entity_poly.type
_entity_poly.pdbx_seq_one_letter_code
_entity_poly.pdbx_strand_id
1 'polypeptide(L)'
;MKRRWEKKERKCFMKNKVLGRRCIAISLAAALSAGLTACGSTGGDTQAATTETTQITETAQTAERIYSLTEENENQELTMARQPESSYWFPSELLSWDAKTDEDLRFNVSTVPLSERAAREHLQTVNSTQNKETNIMAISIMNSSTSGNPPHGLNKVNANTFTYWQYVDTLVYWGGSSGEGLIVPPSPDVVDAAHKNGVRVLGTVFMPQTAHGGKMEWLEDLLVKNEDGSYPVADKLIEVAQTYGFEGWFMNQETEGTDEEPLTADHAARMQQFIQYFKEQAPDLDLVYYDSMTVDGKMDWQNALTEENLAYLVSEDGDPVADAMFLNFWWTSDTLADQELLKKSAALASENGINPYDLYAGVDIQSEGYNTEIKWDLFENEEGGTYTSLGLYCPSWAYTSADTIQNFWKQENKLWVNSMGDPSADVKKLSNTQWKGISSYIVERTPLTSLPFVTNFSTGNGYSFFKNGSQISLLDWNNRSIADIMPTYRYIIENGNGNKLSADLDVADAYYGGTSLILRGNMAKDTSSTIKLYAAELTAADNMIYTTAAKAKGTEITLNAVLELEDGSVVTLEGDQNVGEEWTVVSYDTSSIIGKTIKSISYEITSAEDVSGLQLRFGNITMMEADSEENAAVSNLEVLDSEFDEDGMYAGVRLAWSSDIAADYYEVYRVNQDNSRSLLGVSNTTSFYINTLPRTDDTNKSAFEVVPVNAALEEGNSAQVVMDWPDNSLPKADFAADAGSLSEYS
;
A
#
# COMPACT_ATOMS: atom_id res chain seq x y z
N MET A 1 27.37 21.75 33.73
CA MET A 1 26.49 21.47 32.59
C MET A 1 25.48 20.33 32.84
N LYS A 2 25.81 19.29 33.60
CA LYS A 2 24.87 18.17 33.94
C LYS A 2 23.57 18.60 34.67
N ARG A 3 23.63 19.61 35.55
CA ARG A 3 22.40 20.07 36.28
C ARG A 3 21.41 20.92 35.48
N ARG A 4 21.70 21.27 34.23
CA ARG A 4 20.80 22.05 33.37
C ARG A 4 20.02 21.15 32.40
N TRP A 5 20.45 19.92 32.19
CA TRP A 5 19.80 18.89 31.38
C TRP A 5 18.65 18.23 32.14
N GLU A 6 18.89 17.80 33.37
CA GLU A 6 17.87 17.16 34.22
C GLU A 6 16.65 18.03 34.53
N LYS A 7 16.74 19.35 34.41
CA LYS A 7 15.62 20.27 34.59
C LYS A 7 14.76 20.47 33.34
N LYS A 8 15.27 20.09 32.17
CA LYS A 8 14.52 20.16 30.91
C LYS A 8 13.68 18.89 30.72
N GLU A 9 14.18 17.75 31.09
CA GLU A 9 13.44 16.48 31.04
C GLU A 9 12.25 16.45 32.01
N ARG A 10 12.41 16.95 33.24
CA ARG A 10 11.29 16.99 34.21
C ARG A 10 10.15 17.95 33.85
N LYS A 11 10.37 18.90 32.94
CA LYS A 11 9.29 19.80 32.45
C LYS A 11 8.57 19.24 31.23
N CYS A 12 9.18 18.30 30.50
CA CYS A 12 8.50 17.57 29.44
C CYS A 12 7.57 16.47 29.99
N PHE A 13 7.95 15.82 31.10
CA PHE A 13 7.20 14.71 31.68
C PHE A 13 5.88 15.08 32.40
N MET A 14 5.64 16.37 32.67
CA MET A 14 4.43 16.81 33.38
C MET A 14 3.40 17.56 32.51
N LYS A 15 3.63 17.70 31.22
CA LYS A 15 2.65 18.30 30.30
C LYS A 15 2.01 17.34 29.31
N ASN A 16 2.46 16.08 29.24
CA ASN A 16 2.01 15.09 28.28
C ASN A 16 1.46 13.80 28.96
N LYS A 17 0.31 13.88 29.61
CA LYS A 17 -0.53 12.71 29.85
C LYS A 17 -1.57 12.49 28.74
N VAL A 18 -1.60 13.33 27.71
CA VAL A 18 -2.51 13.26 26.57
C VAL A 18 -1.80 13.23 25.19
N LEU A 19 -0.49 13.47 25.12
CA LEU A 19 0.29 13.44 23.86
C LEU A 19 1.33 12.28 23.78
N GLY A 20 1.10 11.21 24.45
CA GLY A 20 2.12 10.17 24.72
C GLY A 20 2.28 9.08 23.65
N ARG A 21 1.82 9.21 22.40
CA ARG A 21 1.95 8.15 21.39
C ARG A 21 2.60 8.55 20.06
N ARG A 22 3.08 9.78 19.89
CA ARG A 22 3.61 10.24 18.57
C ARG A 22 5.13 10.45 18.47
N CYS A 23 5.95 10.08 19.45
CA CYS A 23 7.38 10.46 19.46
C CYS A 23 8.39 9.31 19.35
N ILE A 24 8.01 8.06 19.14
CA ILE A 24 8.97 6.93 19.22
C ILE A 24 9.40 6.41 17.85
N ALA A 25 8.62 6.56 16.81
CA ALA A 25 9.01 6.11 15.45
C ALA A 25 10.06 7.01 14.74
N ILE A 26 10.31 8.22 15.24
CA ILE A 26 11.24 9.18 14.60
C ILE A 26 12.69 9.04 15.14
N SER A 27 12.90 8.28 16.20
CA SER A 27 14.22 8.25 16.90
C SER A 27 15.23 7.28 16.32
N LEU A 28 14.87 6.35 15.45
CA LEU A 28 15.80 5.36 14.88
C LEU A 28 16.59 5.84 13.66
N ALA A 29 16.14 6.89 12.97
CA ALA A 29 16.80 7.39 11.76
C ALA A 29 17.81 8.53 11.99
N ALA A 30 17.89 9.08 13.21
CA ALA A 30 18.70 10.27 13.48
C ALA A 30 20.16 10.00 13.88
N ALA A 31 20.60 8.76 13.98
CA ALA A 31 21.93 8.41 14.49
C ALA A 31 23.04 8.27 13.42
N LEU A 32 22.71 8.31 12.13
CA LEU A 32 23.68 8.10 11.04
C LEU A 32 24.10 9.36 10.28
N SER A 33 23.63 10.57 10.64
CA SER A 33 23.97 11.81 9.96
C SER A 33 24.73 12.85 10.82
N ALA A 34 25.68 12.41 11.63
CA ALA A 34 26.58 13.33 12.36
C ALA A 34 27.97 13.42 11.68
N GLY A 35 28.03 14.20 10.64
CA GLY A 35 29.33 14.55 10.03
C GLY A 35 29.18 15.45 8.83
N LEU A 36 29.10 16.74 9.06
CA LEU A 36 29.80 17.84 8.40
C LEU A 36 28.99 19.14 8.50
N THR A 37 29.45 19.96 9.45
CA THR A 37 29.13 21.38 9.56
C THR A 37 30.04 22.20 8.65
N ALA A 38 29.50 23.23 7.99
CA ALA A 38 30.10 24.57 8.04
C ALA A 38 29.30 25.63 7.30
N CYS A 39 28.91 26.62 8.06
CA CYS A 39 28.95 28.07 7.84
C CYS A 39 28.35 28.74 6.62
N GLY A 40 27.49 29.73 6.92
CA GLY A 40 27.38 30.93 6.11
C GLY A 40 26.13 31.76 6.41
N SER A 41 26.34 32.80 7.20
CA SER A 41 25.40 33.79 7.74
C SER A 41 24.99 34.89 6.77
N THR A 42 23.94 35.61 7.18
CA THR A 42 23.51 37.00 6.95
C THR A 42 22.33 37.13 5.99
N GLY A 43 21.25 37.77 6.28
CA GLY A 43 20.89 38.91 7.09
C GLY A 43 19.88 39.78 6.39
N GLY A 44 18.75 40.16 7.04
CA GLY A 44 18.03 41.43 6.91
C GLY A 44 17.20 41.68 5.64
N ASP A 45 15.96 41.98 5.69
CA ASP A 45 15.26 43.18 6.13
C ASP A 45 13.75 43.12 5.84
N THR A 46 13.03 43.66 6.77
CA THR A 46 11.62 44.01 6.77
C THR A 46 11.28 45.14 5.80
N GLN A 47 10.21 45.03 5.03
CA GLN A 47 9.41 46.21 4.67
C GLN A 47 7.91 45.87 4.52
N ALA A 48 7.10 46.63 5.20
CA ALA A 48 5.65 46.70 5.12
C ALA A 48 5.20 47.39 3.83
N ALA A 49 4.15 46.94 3.20
CA ALA A 49 3.41 47.72 2.19
C ALA A 49 1.89 47.49 2.25
N THR A 50 1.28 48.54 2.53
CA THR A 50 -0.07 49.08 2.40
C THR A 50 -1.06 48.33 1.50
N THR A 51 -2.27 48.26 2.08
CA THR A 51 -3.57 47.87 1.54
C THR A 51 -4.01 48.74 0.35
N GLU A 52 -4.30 48.16 -0.82
CA GLU A 52 -5.21 48.73 -1.81
C GLU A 52 -6.33 47.72 -2.11
N THR A 53 -7.55 48.18 -1.83
CA THR A 53 -8.79 47.44 -2.10
C THR A 53 -9.16 47.60 -3.55
N THR A 54 -9.04 46.51 -4.32
CA THR A 54 -9.60 46.44 -5.69
C THR A 54 -10.73 45.42 -5.68
N GLN A 55 -11.96 45.89 -5.93
CA GLN A 55 -13.12 45.03 -6.18
C GLN A 55 -12.86 44.20 -7.42
N ILE A 56 -12.78 42.89 -7.24
CA ILE A 56 -12.74 41.89 -8.34
C ILE A 56 -14.14 41.28 -8.39
N THR A 57 -14.78 41.43 -9.54
CA THR A 57 -16.00 40.75 -9.95
C THR A 57 -15.76 39.23 -9.95
N GLU A 58 -16.55 38.55 -9.13
CA GLU A 58 -16.57 37.08 -9.05
C GLU A 58 -16.97 36.45 -10.40
N THR A 59 -16.00 35.94 -11.12
CA THR A 59 -16.22 34.76 -11.94
C THR A 59 -15.90 33.56 -11.04
N ALA A 60 -16.93 32.82 -10.65
CA ALA A 60 -16.80 31.62 -9.85
C ALA A 60 -16.00 30.55 -10.62
N GLN A 61 -14.68 30.60 -10.53
CA GLN A 61 -13.86 29.41 -10.66
C GLN A 61 -14.11 28.61 -9.36
N THR A 62 -14.77 27.46 -9.46
CA THR A 62 -14.79 26.48 -8.38
C THR A 62 -13.33 26.16 -8.06
N ALA A 63 -12.82 26.72 -6.97
CA ALA A 63 -11.51 26.38 -6.46
C ALA A 63 -11.49 24.87 -6.23
N GLU A 64 -10.54 24.19 -6.83
CA GLU A 64 -10.31 22.77 -6.59
C GLU A 64 -10.07 22.58 -5.08
N ARG A 65 -10.90 21.78 -4.41
CA ARG A 65 -10.79 21.58 -2.97
C ARG A 65 -9.50 20.83 -2.68
N ILE A 66 -8.59 21.42 -1.93
CA ILE A 66 -7.36 20.80 -1.47
C ILE A 66 -7.68 20.00 -0.22
N TYR A 67 -7.42 18.70 -0.24
CA TYR A 67 -7.68 17.79 0.86
C TYR A 67 -6.39 17.55 1.66
N SER A 68 -6.35 17.99 2.91
CA SER A 68 -5.20 17.87 3.80
C SER A 68 -5.14 16.48 4.44
N LEU A 69 -3.96 15.85 4.42
CA LEU A 69 -3.68 14.62 5.17
C LEU A 69 -3.34 14.90 6.64
N THR A 70 -3.12 16.17 7.00
CA THR A 70 -2.68 16.57 8.35
C THR A 70 -3.80 17.13 9.21
N GLU A 71 -4.97 17.45 8.64
CA GLU A 71 -6.13 17.89 9.42
C GLU A 71 -6.71 16.70 10.20
N GLU A 72 -6.52 16.74 11.52
CA GLU A 72 -7.19 15.85 12.46
C GLU A 72 -8.66 16.26 12.56
N ASN A 73 -9.55 15.38 12.19
CA ASN A 73 -10.96 15.58 12.46
C ASN A 73 -11.17 15.41 13.97
N GLU A 74 -11.67 16.42 14.68
CA GLU A 74 -11.87 16.40 16.14
C GLU A 74 -12.70 15.20 16.63
N ASN A 75 -13.50 14.59 15.75
CA ASN A 75 -14.30 13.39 16.02
C ASN A 75 -13.52 12.06 15.88
N GLN A 76 -12.21 12.09 15.55
CA GLN A 76 -11.38 10.88 15.34
C GLN A 76 -10.61 10.44 16.59
N GLU A 77 -10.71 11.15 17.72
CA GLU A 77 -9.96 10.80 18.94
C GLU A 77 -10.59 9.67 19.76
N LEU A 78 -11.84 9.27 19.48
CA LEU A 78 -12.50 8.18 20.18
C LEU A 78 -12.17 6.84 19.51
N THR A 79 -11.04 6.24 19.87
CA THR A 79 -10.79 4.84 19.60
C THR A 79 -11.37 4.03 20.74
N MET A 80 -12.31 3.14 20.45
CA MET A 80 -12.87 2.24 21.45
C MET A 80 -11.83 1.18 21.81
N ALA A 81 -11.77 0.79 23.09
CA ALA A 81 -10.74 -0.11 23.60
C ALA A 81 -10.79 -1.52 23.01
N ARG A 82 -11.92 -1.91 22.41
CA ARG A 82 -12.13 -3.21 21.76
C ARG A 82 -11.88 -3.19 20.25
N GLN A 83 -11.24 -2.14 19.72
CA GLN A 83 -10.80 -2.14 18.34
C GLN A 83 -9.85 -3.32 18.11
N PRO A 84 -10.07 -4.17 17.07
CA PRO A 84 -9.09 -5.18 16.69
C PRO A 84 -7.74 -4.54 16.38
N GLU A 85 -6.65 -5.18 16.81
CA GLU A 85 -5.30 -4.68 16.55
C GLU A 85 -4.51 -5.68 15.71
N SER A 86 -3.61 -5.17 14.85
CA SER A 86 -2.60 -5.96 14.18
C SER A 86 -1.62 -6.52 15.20
N SER A 87 -1.22 -7.77 15.00
CA SER A 87 -0.38 -8.51 15.97
C SER A 87 1.08 -8.09 15.93
N TYR A 88 1.77 -8.26 17.04
CA TYR A 88 3.22 -8.07 17.20
C TYR A 88 3.69 -8.80 18.47
N TRP A 89 4.95 -9.27 18.48
CA TRP A 89 5.47 -10.05 19.62
C TRP A 89 6.97 -9.82 19.83
N PHE A 90 7.42 -10.05 21.06
CA PHE A 90 8.79 -10.47 21.33
C PHE A 90 8.92 -11.99 21.13
N PRO A 91 10.14 -12.55 20.89
CA PRO A 91 10.29 -13.99 20.61
C PRO A 91 9.66 -14.92 21.65
N SER A 92 9.85 -14.63 22.95
CA SER A 92 9.24 -15.42 24.04
C SER A 92 7.71 -15.26 24.12
N GLU A 93 7.15 -14.12 23.76
CA GLU A 93 5.70 -13.87 23.71
C GLU A 93 5.03 -14.65 22.57
N LEU A 94 5.68 -14.72 21.41
CA LEU A 94 5.19 -15.48 20.27
C LEU A 94 4.95 -16.95 20.62
N LEU A 95 5.79 -17.54 21.49
CA LEU A 95 5.62 -18.93 21.91
C LEU A 95 4.31 -19.18 22.66
N SER A 96 3.70 -18.15 23.24
CA SER A 96 2.42 -18.23 23.94
C SER A 96 1.21 -17.97 23.05
N TRP A 97 1.40 -17.46 21.82
CA TRP A 97 0.31 -17.21 20.88
C TRP A 97 -0.34 -18.53 20.42
N ASP A 98 -1.66 -18.55 20.41
CA ASP A 98 -2.49 -19.68 19.93
C ASP A 98 -3.67 -19.13 19.13
N ALA A 99 -3.74 -19.49 17.87
CA ALA A 99 -4.80 -19.10 16.94
C ALA A 99 -6.23 -19.39 17.46
N LYS A 100 -6.39 -20.37 18.35
CA LYS A 100 -7.71 -20.73 18.90
C LYS A 100 -8.20 -19.79 19.99
N THR A 101 -7.30 -19.04 20.61
CA THR A 101 -7.59 -18.12 21.71
C THR A 101 -7.38 -16.66 21.36
N ASP A 102 -6.87 -16.38 20.18
CA ASP A 102 -6.69 -15.03 19.66
C ASP A 102 -8.05 -14.44 19.23
N GLU A 103 -8.55 -13.49 20.03
CA GLU A 103 -9.84 -12.82 19.80
C GLU A 103 -9.82 -11.92 18.57
N ASP A 104 -8.63 -11.49 18.11
CA ASP A 104 -8.45 -10.62 16.95
C ASP A 104 -8.10 -11.40 15.67
N LEU A 105 -7.86 -12.71 15.76
CA LEU A 105 -7.43 -13.53 14.63
C LEU A 105 -8.30 -13.34 13.38
N ARG A 106 -9.63 -13.34 13.54
CA ARG A 106 -10.59 -13.17 12.43
C ARG A 106 -10.35 -11.89 11.64
N PHE A 107 -9.85 -10.86 12.32
CA PHE A 107 -9.56 -9.56 11.71
C PHE A 107 -8.13 -9.47 11.16
N ASN A 108 -7.25 -10.41 11.50
CA ASN A 108 -5.83 -10.40 11.11
C ASN A 108 -5.49 -11.37 9.97
N VAL A 109 -6.47 -12.10 9.43
CA VAL A 109 -6.26 -13.07 8.35
C VAL A 109 -6.59 -12.44 7.00
N SER A 110 -5.64 -12.50 6.06
CA SER A 110 -5.91 -12.25 4.64
C SER A 110 -6.65 -13.45 4.04
N THR A 111 -7.66 -13.17 3.23
CA THR A 111 -8.43 -14.19 2.47
C THR A 111 -8.25 -14.06 0.96
N VAL A 112 -7.47 -13.08 0.52
CA VAL A 112 -7.18 -12.84 -0.90
C VAL A 112 -5.99 -13.71 -1.32
N PRO A 113 -6.16 -14.63 -2.27
CA PRO A 113 -5.04 -15.44 -2.75
C PRO A 113 -4.05 -14.57 -3.53
N LEU A 114 -2.76 -14.98 -3.51
CA LEU A 114 -1.73 -14.33 -4.31
C LEU A 114 -2.04 -14.54 -5.81
N SER A 115 -2.30 -13.46 -6.54
CA SER A 115 -2.59 -13.50 -7.97
C SER A 115 -1.37 -13.90 -8.78
N GLU A 116 -1.57 -14.70 -9.82
CA GLU A 116 -0.53 -14.96 -10.79
C GLU A 116 -0.29 -13.73 -11.67
N ARG A 117 0.98 -13.45 -11.98
CA ARG A 117 1.37 -12.40 -12.93
C ARG A 117 1.72 -13.00 -14.28
N ALA A 118 1.55 -12.21 -15.32
CA ALA A 118 2.03 -12.56 -16.67
C ALA A 118 3.49 -12.95 -16.65
N ALA A 119 3.85 -14.01 -17.39
CA ALA A 119 5.21 -14.54 -17.45
C ALA A 119 6.21 -13.48 -17.92
N ARG A 120 7.45 -13.51 -17.41
CA ARG A 120 8.48 -12.50 -17.69
C ARG A 120 8.79 -12.36 -19.16
N GLU A 121 8.87 -13.47 -19.89
CA GLU A 121 9.09 -13.52 -21.34
C GLU A 121 8.02 -12.79 -22.14
N HIS A 122 6.79 -12.72 -21.61
CA HIS A 122 5.65 -12.08 -22.26
C HIS A 122 5.53 -10.58 -21.95
N LEU A 123 6.34 -10.06 -21.01
CA LEU A 123 6.32 -8.64 -20.65
C LEU A 123 6.82 -7.77 -21.81
N GLN A 124 6.15 -6.64 -22.02
CA GLN A 124 6.50 -5.65 -23.02
C GLN A 124 7.24 -4.47 -22.38
N THR A 125 8.46 -4.20 -22.85
CA THR A 125 9.20 -3.00 -22.43
C THR A 125 8.62 -1.75 -23.10
N VAL A 126 8.43 -0.69 -22.34
CA VAL A 126 8.03 0.64 -22.86
C VAL A 126 9.21 1.61 -22.91
N ASN A 127 10.33 1.23 -22.27
CA ASN A 127 11.57 1.99 -22.27
C ASN A 127 12.74 1.04 -22.54
N SER A 128 13.71 1.49 -23.37
CA SER A 128 14.87 0.68 -23.78
C SER A 128 15.89 0.40 -22.66
N THR A 129 15.70 0.99 -21.47
CA THR A 129 16.55 0.75 -20.28
C THR A 129 15.97 -0.27 -19.33
N GLN A 130 14.73 -0.71 -19.55
CA GLN A 130 14.06 -1.70 -18.71
C GLN A 130 14.65 -3.09 -18.90
N ASN A 131 14.78 -3.82 -17.78
CA ASN A 131 15.22 -5.22 -17.73
C ASN A 131 14.09 -6.08 -17.14
N LYS A 132 13.83 -7.23 -17.77
CA LYS A 132 12.80 -8.19 -17.34
C LYS A 132 13.22 -9.00 -16.11
N GLU A 133 14.52 -9.20 -15.88
CA GLU A 133 15.05 -10.06 -14.82
C GLU A 133 15.17 -9.34 -13.46
N THR A 134 15.36 -8.03 -13.47
CA THR A 134 15.53 -7.23 -12.24
C THR A 134 14.23 -7.21 -11.42
N ASN A 135 14.32 -7.51 -10.13
CA ASN A 135 13.23 -7.46 -9.16
C ASN A 135 13.33 -6.22 -8.28
N ILE A 136 12.22 -5.86 -7.65
CA ILE A 136 12.18 -4.85 -6.58
C ILE A 136 11.67 -5.49 -5.28
N MET A 137 12.44 -5.34 -4.22
CA MET A 137 11.97 -5.52 -2.85
C MET A 137 11.73 -4.16 -2.23
N ALA A 138 10.51 -3.90 -1.78
CA ALA A 138 10.15 -2.67 -1.09
C ALA A 138 10.02 -2.93 0.42
N ILE A 139 10.94 -2.42 1.22
CA ILE A 139 10.86 -2.45 2.69
C ILE A 139 10.13 -1.19 3.13
N SER A 140 8.82 -1.30 3.43
CA SER A 140 7.93 -0.14 3.56
C SER A 140 7.20 -0.07 4.89
N ILE A 141 7.22 1.11 5.52
CA ILE A 141 6.42 1.42 6.71
C ILE A 141 4.99 1.70 6.25
N MET A 142 4.12 0.70 6.36
CA MET A 142 2.73 0.83 5.91
C MET A 142 1.82 1.45 6.97
N ASN A 143 2.17 1.31 8.25
CA ASN A 143 1.50 1.92 9.40
C ASN A 143 2.52 2.71 10.24
N SER A 144 2.09 3.82 10.86
CA SER A 144 2.98 4.75 11.56
C SER A 144 3.54 4.24 12.91
N SER A 145 3.01 3.13 13.42
CA SER A 145 3.42 2.46 14.66
C SER A 145 3.36 0.95 14.47
N THR A 146 4.00 0.20 15.36
CA THR A 146 3.88 -1.27 15.39
C THR A 146 2.57 -1.68 16.04
N SER A 147 2.19 -1.04 17.15
CA SER A 147 0.98 -1.32 17.92
C SER A 147 -0.18 -0.37 17.60
N GLY A 148 -1.40 -0.76 17.93
CA GLY A 148 -2.61 0.06 17.86
C GLY A 148 -3.14 0.29 16.45
N ASN A 149 -2.74 -0.54 15.47
CA ASN A 149 -3.21 -0.43 14.09
C ASN A 149 -4.43 -1.32 13.88
N PRO A 150 -5.50 -0.79 13.27
CA PRO A 150 -6.61 -1.63 12.84
C PRO A 150 -6.20 -2.48 11.64
N PRO A 151 -6.59 -3.78 11.61
CA PRO A 151 -6.23 -4.68 10.52
C PRO A 151 -6.84 -4.32 9.16
N HIS A 152 -8.03 -3.71 9.15
CA HIS A 152 -8.80 -3.37 7.95
C HIS A 152 -9.19 -1.89 7.89
N GLY A 153 -8.28 -1.00 8.23
CA GLY A 153 -8.52 0.43 8.14
C GLY A 153 -9.53 0.97 9.15
N LEU A 154 -9.87 2.22 8.98
CA LEU A 154 -10.75 3.00 9.86
C LEU A 154 -11.59 4.00 9.08
N ASN A 155 -12.50 4.68 9.80
CA ASN A 155 -13.23 5.86 9.35
C ASN A 155 -12.33 7.13 9.29
N LYS A 156 -11.20 7.02 8.61
CA LYS A 156 -10.21 8.07 8.33
C LYS A 156 -9.73 7.91 6.91
N VAL A 157 -9.52 9.00 6.19
CA VAL A 157 -8.91 8.94 4.86
C VAL A 157 -7.40 8.68 4.92
N ASN A 158 -6.76 9.07 6.02
CA ASN A 158 -5.30 9.04 6.18
C ASN A 158 -4.78 7.62 6.35
N ALA A 159 -4.24 7.05 5.28
CA ALA A 159 -3.53 5.79 5.25
C ALA A 159 -2.48 5.80 4.12
N ASN A 160 -1.42 5.03 4.27
CA ASN A 160 -0.48 4.78 3.17
C ASN A 160 -1.13 3.77 2.20
N THR A 161 -1.94 4.29 1.28
CA THR A 161 -2.59 3.53 0.22
C THR A 161 -1.67 3.42 -0.99
N PHE A 162 -0.60 2.65 -0.86
CA PHE A 162 0.37 2.41 -1.92
C PHE A 162 -0.29 1.84 -3.17
N THR A 163 0.08 2.34 -4.35
CA THR A 163 -0.61 1.99 -5.59
C THR A 163 0.31 1.61 -6.76
N TYR A 164 1.64 1.57 -6.59
CA TYR A 164 2.61 1.26 -7.66
C TYR A 164 3.09 -0.19 -7.63
N TRP A 165 2.16 -1.11 -7.35
CA TRP A 165 2.42 -2.55 -7.23
C TRP A 165 3.07 -3.19 -8.47
N GLN A 166 2.84 -2.63 -9.66
CA GLN A 166 3.41 -3.12 -10.92
C GLN A 166 4.94 -3.11 -10.96
N TYR A 167 5.60 -2.39 -10.06
CA TYR A 167 7.06 -2.36 -9.96
C TYR A 167 7.61 -3.16 -8.78
N VAL A 168 6.78 -3.67 -7.89
CA VAL A 168 7.20 -4.39 -6.68
C VAL A 168 7.01 -5.90 -6.88
N ASP A 169 8.04 -6.69 -6.63
CA ASP A 169 7.96 -8.16 -6.63
C ASP A 169 7.73 -8.70 -5.22
N THR A 170 8.37 -8.08 -4.21
CA THR A 170 8.21 -8.43 -2.80
C THR A 170 8.06 -7.17 -1.96
N LEU A 171 7.04 -7.12 -1.11
CA LEU A 171 6.87 -6.11 -0.07
C LEU A 171 7.30 -6.69 1.28
N VAL A 172 8.23 -6.05 1.96
CA VAL A 172 8.48 -6.28 3.38
C VAL A 172 7.65 -5.26 4.17
N TYR A 173 6.70 -5.77 4.94
CA TYR A 173 5.93 -4.95 5.89
C TYR A 173 6.83 -4.59 7.07
N TRP A 174 7.48 -3.41 6.97
CA TRP A 174 8.47 -2.99 7.94
C TRP A 174 7.83 -2.47 9.21
N GLY A 175 8.20 -3.06 10.35
CA GLY A 175 7.76 -2.69 11.67
C GLY A 175 8.69 -3.26 12.75
N GLY A 176 8.36 -2.97 13.98
CA GLY A 176 9.10 -3.46 15.15
C GLY A 176 9.98 -2.41 15.81
N SER A 177 10.08 -2.54 17.13
CA SER A 177 10.93 -1.71 17.95
C SER A 177 11.22 -2.40 19.30
N SER A 178 12.28 -1.98 19.99
CA SER A 178 12.59 -2.46 21.33
C SER A 178 11.51 -2.16 22.39
N GLY A 179 10.54 -1.32 22.07
CA GLY A 179 9.45 -0.91 22.97
C GLY A 179 8.08 -1.48 22.66
N GLU A 180 7.86 -2.00 21.43
CA GLU A 180 6.54 -2.46 21.00
C GLU A 180 6.52 -3.93 20.59
N GLY A 181 7.62 -4.49 20.10
CA GLY A 181 7.74 -5.88 19.65
C GLY A 181 8.73 -5.98 18.49
N LEU A 182 9.22 -7.17 18.23
CA LEU A 182 10.29 -7.43 17.26
C LEU A 182 9.85 -8.30 16.09
N ILE A 183 8.77 -9.05 16.26
CA ILE A 183 8.17 -9.95 15.27
C ILE A 183 6.83 -9.34 14.89
N VAL A 184 6.74 -8.88 13.63
CA VAL A 184 5.59 -8.11 13.14
C VAL A 184 5.09 -8.72 11.84
N PRO A 185 3.98 -9.44 11.87
CA PRO A 185 3.31 -9.89 10.65
C PRO A 185 2.70 -8.70 9.91
N PRO A 186 2.50 -8.80 8.59
CA PRO A 186 1.81 -7.75 7.85
C PRO A 186 0.33 -7.65 8.23
N SER A 187 -0.23 -6.44 8.19
CA SER A 187 -1.68 -6.28 8.34
C SER A 187 -2.40 -6.84 7.11
N PRO A 188 -3.56 -7.50 7.29
CA PRO A 188 -4.24 -8.21 6.20
C PRO A 188 -4.68 -7.29 5.07
N ASP A 189 -5.01 -6.04 5.32
CA ASP A 189 -5.39 -5.09 4.28
C ASP A 189 -4.23 -4.75 3.33
N VAL A 190 -2.99 -4.79 3.82
CA VAL A 190 -1.78 -4.66 2.99
C VAL A 190 -1.54 -5.93 2.19
N VAL A 191 -1.70 -7.10 2.83
CA VAL A 191 -1.57 -8.40 2.14
C VAL A 191 -2.60 -8.50 1.02
N ASP A 192 -3.87 -8.19 1.30
CA ASP A 192 -4.95 -8.23 0.31
C ASP A 192 -4.66 -7.33 -0.91
N ALA A 193 -4.21 -6.09 -0.68
CA ALA A 193 -3.86 -5.17 -1.76
C ALA A 193 -2.66 -5.66 -2.58
N ALA A 194 -1.65 -6.20 -1.94
CA ALA A 194 -0.46 -6.77 -2.59
C ALA A 194 -0.82 -8.02 -3.40
N HIS A 195 -1.58 -8.95 -2.81
CA HIS A 195 -1.98 -10.21 -3.44
C HIS A 195 -2.83 -10.01 -4.70
N LYS A 196 -3.78 -9.07 -4.70
CA LYS A 196 -4.52 -8.68 -5.92
C LYS A 196 -3.59 -8.29 -7.07
N ASN A 197 -2.43 -7.75 -6.74
CA ASN A 197 -1.41 -7.31 -7.70
C ASN A 197 -0.29 -8.35 -7.93
N GLY A 198 -0.40 -9.55 -7.35
CA GLY A 198 0.58 -10.63 -7.47
C GLY A 198 1.92 -10.30 -6.81
N VAL A 199 1.91 -9.53 -5.71
CA VAL A 199 3.09 -9.17 -4.91
C VAL A 199 3.13 -10.01 -3.66
N ARG A 200 4.26 -10.69 -3.42
CA ARG A 200 4.53 -11.43 -2.19
C ARG A 200 4.75 -10.47 -1.03
N VAL A 201 4.26 -10.82 0.15
CA VAL A 201 4.39 -9.98 1.35
C VAL A 201 5.13 -10.74 2.44
N LEU A 202 6.13 -10.10 3.04
CA LEU A 202 6.90 -10.65 4.14
C LEU A 202 6.65 -9.82 5.41
N GLY A 203 6.52 -10.52 6.53
CA GLY A 203 6.60 -9.91 7.86
C GLY A 203 8.05 -9.57 8.23
N THR A 204 8.22 -8.85 9.33
CA THR A 204 9.54 -8.45 9.86
C THR A 204 9.89 -9.22 11.12
N VAL A 205 11.12 -9.75 11.19
CA VAL A 205 11.79 -10.15 12.42
C VAL A 205 12.98 -9.21 12.61
N PHE A 206 12.86 -8.26 13.54
CA PHE A 206 13.83 -7.19 13.74
C PHE A 206 14.52 -7.31 15.10
N MET A 207 15.83 -7.56 15.10
CA MET A 207 16.69 -7.52 16.27
C MET A 207 17.49 -6.21 16.21
N PRO A 208 17.07 -5.14 16.94
CA PRO A 208 17.70 -3.83 16.82
C PRO A 208 19.10 -3.80 17.42
N GLN A 209 19.91 -2.85 16.99
CA GLN A 209 21.23 -2.57 17.58
C GLN A 209 21.09 -2.34 19.09
N THR A 210 22.09 -2.76 19.85
CA THR A 210 22.14 -2.56 21.31
C THR A 210 22.03 -1.06 21.68
N ALA A 211 22.61 -0.18 20.86
CA ALA A 211 22.49 1.27 21.02
C ALA A 211 21.04 1.78 20.90
N HIS A 212 20.16 1.03 20.26
CA HIS A 212 18.74 1.33 20.07
C HIS A 212 17.84 0.44 20.94
N GLY A 213 18.38 -0.14 21.99
CA GLY A 213 17.65 -0.93 22.98
C GLY A 213 17.58 -2.41 22.67
N GLY A 214 18.32 -2.90 21.67
CA GLY A 214 18.48 -4.32 21.39
C GLY A 214 19.11 -5.09 22.56
N LYS A 215 18.68 -6.34 22.77
CA LYS A 215 19.15 -7.20 23.86
C LYS A 215 19.52 -8.57 23.31
N MET A 216 20.65 -9.10 23.79
CA MET A 216 21.08 -10.45 23.46
C MET A 216 20.06 -11.51 23.92
N GLU A 217 19.33 -11.26 25.03
CA GLU A 217 18.25 -12.13 25.51
C GLU A 217 17.24 -12.44 24.41
N TRP A 218 16.84 -11.46 23.58
CA TRP A 218 15.88 -11.66 22.51
C TRP A 218 16.45 -12.52 21.37
N LEU A 219 17.73 -12.36 21.05
CA LEU A 219 18.41 -13.21 20.05
C LEU A 219 18.55 -14.63 20.58
N GLU A 220 18.89 -14.80 21.86
CA GLU A 220 18.93 -16.13 22.52
C GLU A 220 17.55 -16.79 22.53
N ASP A 221 16.47 -16.07 22.87
CA ASP A 221 15.10 -16.57 22.82
C ASP A 221 14.69 -17.02 21.40
N LEU A 222 15.07 -16.23 20.37
CA LEU A 222 14.84 -16.58 18.96
C LEU A 222 15.54 -17.90 18.58
N LEU A 223 16.79 -18.08 19.02
CA LEU A 223 17.67 -19.16 18.63
C LEU A 223 17.61 -20.39 19.57
N VAL A 224 16.61 -20.48 20.46
CA VAL A 224 16.41 -21.67 21.30
C VAL A 224 16.19 -22.89 20.41
N LYS A 225 16.99 -23.94 20.68
CA LYS A 225 16.90 -25.25 20.01
C LYS A 225 16.55 -26.32 21.01
N ASN A 226 15.51 -27.10 20.75
CA ASN A 226 15.11 -28.24 21.55
C ASN A 226 16.08 -29.44 21.42
N GLU A 227 15.99 -30.39 22.34
CA GLU A 227 16.80 -31.63 22.31
C GLU A 227 16.54 -32.49 21.05
N ASP A 228 15.34 -32.39 20.45
CA ASP A 228 14.98 -33.07 19.20
C ASP A 228 15.47 -32.34 17.93
N GLY A 229 16.08 -31.17 18.09
CA GLY A 229 16.63 -30.37 17.01
C GLY A 229 15.68 -29.29 16.45
N SER A 230 14.42 -29.23 16.93
CA SER A 230 13.45 -28.22 16.50
C SER A 230 13.74 -26.83 17.07
N TYR A 231 13.27 -25.79 16.38
CA TYR A 231 13.33 -24.40 16.82
C TYR A 231 11.91 -23.86 17.07
N PRO A 232 11.46 -23.76 18.33
CA PRO A 232 10.08 -23.41 18.64
C PRO A 232 9.61 -22.07 18.04
N VAL A 233 10.51 -21.06 17.96
CA VAL A 233 10.16 -19.78 17.37
C VAL A 233 10.03 -19.90 15.83
N ALA A 234 10.87 -20.71 15.17
CA ALA A 234 10.70 -20.98 13.73
C ALA A 234 9.35 -21.64 13.43
N ASP A 235 8.98 -22.66 14.25
CA ASP A 235 7.68 -23.32 14.11
C ASP A 235 6.51 -22.32 14.26
N LYS A 236 6.62 -21.38 15.21
CA LYS A 236 5.61 -20.33 15.39
C LYS A 236 5.60 -19.29 14.28
N LEU A 237 6.75 -18.90 13.73
CA LEU A 237 6.81 -18.03 12.56
C LEU A 237 6.12 -18.65 11.34
N ILE A 238 6.31 -19.97 11.14
CA ILE A 238 5.63 -20.73 10.08
C ILE A 238 4.11 -20.76 10.35
N GLU A 239 3.69 -21.09 11.58
CA GLU A 239 2.27 -21.12 11.96
C GLU A 239 1.59 -19.79 11.71
N VAL A 240 2.22 -18.66 12.10
CA VAL A 240 1.69 -17.32 11.88
C VAL A 240 1.57 -16.99 10.39
N ALA A 241 2.63 -17.20 9.60
CA ALA A 241 2.61 -16.90 8.17
C ALA A 241 1.50 -17.68 7.44
N GLN A 242 1.37 -18.96 7.72
CA GLN A 242 0.34 -19.82 7.14
C GLN A 242 -1.07 -19.45 7.61
N THR A 243 -1.22 -19.06 8.88
CA THR A 243 -2.53 -18.71 9.46
C THR A 243 -3.01 -17.35 8.95
N TYR A 244 -2.11 -16.36 8.88
CA TYR A 244 -2.45 -14.98 8.46
C TYR A 244 -2.47 -14.83 6.92
N GLY A 245 -1.87 -15.77 6.18
CA GLY A 245 -1.93 -15.84 4.72
C GLY A 245 -0.94 -14.90 4.03
N PHE A 246 0.34 -14.93 4.44
CA PHE A 246 1.43 -14.18 3.78
C PHE A 246 2.66 -15.07 3.56
N GLU A 247 3.64 -14.63 2.74
CA GLU A 247 4.63 -15.50 2.11
C GLU A 247 5.91 -15.72 2.90
N GLY A 248 6.09 -15.14 4.08
CA GLY A 248 7.30 -15.43 4.87
C GLY A 248 7.86 -14.24 5.62
N TRP A 249 9.18 -14.22 5.86
CA TRP A 249 9.78 -13.28 6.80
C TRP A 249 11.05 -12.63 6.28
N PHE A 250 11.22 -11.36 6.63
CA PHE A 250 12.47 -10.61 6.49
C PHE A 250 13.21 -10.63 7.83
N MET A 251 14.38 -11.27 7.87
CA MET A 251 15.20 -11.43 9.07
C MET A 251 16.27 -10.35 9.12
N ASN A 252 16.09 -9.38 10.02
CA ASN A 252 17.05 -8.32 10.27
C ASN A 252 17.70 -8.47 11.66
N GLN A 253 18.92 -9.01 11.71
CA GLN A 253 19.68 -9.19 12.94
C GLN A 253 20.76 -8.10 13.02
N GLU A 254 20.60 -7.13 13.92
CA GLU A 254 21.58 -6.04 14.16
C GLU A 254 22.01 -5.92 15.64
N THR A 255 21.63 -6.87 16.50
CA THR A 255 22.04 -6.83 17.91
C THR A 255 23.47 -7.34 18.04
N GLU A 256 24.40 -6.46 18.43
CA GLU A 256 25.83 -6.78 18.62
C GLU A 256 26.18 -7.22 20.03
N GLY A 257 25.28 -6.97 20.99
CA GLY A 257 25.52 -7.24 22.40
C GLY A 257 26.43 -6.21 23.08
N THR A 258 27.03 -6.62 24.19
CA THR A 258 27.93 -5.79 25.01
C THR A 258 29.25 -6.52 25.24
N ASP A 259 30.25 -5.87 25.92
CA ASP A 259 31.50 -6.53 26.32
C ASP A 259 31.26 -7.73 27.25
N GLU A 260 30.14 -7.73 28.01
CA GLU A 260 29.77 -8.80 28.96
C GLU A 260 28.99 -9.91 28.30
N GLU A 261 28.17 -9.57 27.31
CA GLU A 261 27.31 -10.49 26.53
C GLU A 261 27.47 -10.18 25.03
N PRO A 262 28.62 -10.52 24.41
CA PRO A 262 28.87 -10.18 23.01
C PRO A 262 28.18 -11.14 22.04
N LEU A 263 27.87 -10.63 20.85
CA LEU A 263 27.60 -11.48 19.71
C LEU A 263 28.83 -12.33 19.39
N THR A 264 28.63 -13.58 18.96
CA THR A 264 29.73 -14.54 18.74
C THR A 264 29.49 -15.39 17.46
N ALA A 265 30.56 -16.06 16.99
CA ALA A 265 30.44 -17.01 15.88
C ALA A 265 29.46 -18.16 16.18
N ASP A 266 29.23 -18.53 17.43
CA ASP A 266 28.20 -19.51 17.81
C ASP A 266 26.79 -18.99 17.50
N HIS A 267 26.49 -17.71 17.77
CA HIS A 267 25.21 -17.10 17.38
C HIS A 267 25.03 -17.09 15.87
N ALA A 268 26.08 -16.77 15.11
CA ALA A 268 26.04 -16.81 13.66
C ALA A 268 25.76 -18.21 13.12
N ALA A 269 26.42 -19.24 13.66
CA ALA A 269 26.20 -20.62 13.27
C ALA A 269 24.76 -21.12 13.65
N ARG A 270 24.26 -20.73 14.83
CA ARG A 270 22.88 -21.04 15.24
C ARG A 270 21.85 -20.33 14.38
N MET A 271 22.09 -19.10 13.94
CA MET A 271 21.22 -18.37 13.04
C MET A 271 21.13 -19.07 11.67
N GLN A 272 22.26 -19.52 11.11
CA GLN A 272 22.26 -20.30 9.86
C GLN A 272 21.44 -21.59 10.01
N GLN A 273 21.63 -22.33 11.12
CA GLN A 273 20.85 -23.54 11.41
C GLN A 273 19.36 -23.24 11.63
N PHE A 274 19.02 -22.11 12.25
CA PHE A 274 17.63 -21.65 12.42
C PHE A 274 16.97 -21.40 11.06
N ILE A 275 17.65 -20.71 10.16
CA ILE A 275 17.16 -20.41 8.82
C ILE A 275 16.99 -21.70 8.01
N GLN A 276 17.99 -22.60 8.02
CA GLN A 276 17.90 -23.91 7.37
C GLN A 276 16.71 -24.72 7.88
N TYR A 277 16.54 -24.80 9.21
CA TYR A 277 15.40 -25.48 9.82
C TYR A 277 14.06 -24.87 9.34
N PHE A 278 13.92 -23.56 9.36
CA PHE A 278 12.72 -22.88 8.86
C PHE A 278 12.40 -23.29 7.42
N LYS A 279 13.40 -23.25 6.54
CA LYS A 279 13.25 -23.63 5.12
C LYS A 279 12.96 -25.10 4.91
N GLU A 280 13.54 -25.99 5.73
CA GLU A 280 13.22 -27.42 5.71
C GLU A 280 11.76 -27.71 6.11
N GLN A 281 11.24 -26.99 7.11
CA GLN A 281 9.86 -27.17 7.58
C GLN A 281 8.83 -26.50 6.66
N ALA A 282 9.17 -25.40 5.99
CA ALA A 282 8.27 -24.62 5.16
C ALA A 282 8.97 -24.13 3.88
N PRO A 283 9.26 -25.04 2.91
CA PRO A 283 10.00 -24.67 1.69
C PRO A 283 9.29 -23.64 0.82
N ASP A 284 7.96 -23.52 0.93
CA ASP A 284 7.14 -22.58 0.17
C ASP A 284 7.09 -21.16 0.78
N LEU A 285 7.53 -21.00 2.03
CA LEU A 285 7.65 -19.70 2.68
C LEU A 285 9.03 -19.09 2.41
N ASP A 286 9.08 -17.82 2.07
CA ASP A 286 10.33 -17.09 1.85
C ASP A 286 10.98 -16.70 3.19
N LEU A 287 12.30 -16.78 3.24
CA LEU A 287 13.09 -16.14 4.27
C LEU A 287 14.18 -15.31 3.62
N VAL A 288 14.13 -14.01 3.81
CA VAL A 288 15.12 -13.05 3.30
C VAL A 288 16.03 -12.61 4.44
N TYR A 289 17.33 -12.67 4.24
CA TYR A 289 18.31 -12.24 5.23
C TYR A 289 18.87 -10.86 4.91
N TYR A 290 19.13 -10.06 5.94
CA TYR A 290 19.76 -8.75 5.81
C TYR A 290 21.28 -8.82 6.06
N ASP A 291 22.06 -8.15 5.22
CA ASP A 291 23.50 -8.03 5.34
C ASP A 291 23.90 -7.21 6.56
N SER A 292 24.17 -7.88 7.66
CA SER A 292 24.54 -7.25 8.93
C SER A 292 25.46 -8.12 9.78
N MET A 293 25.08 -9.34 10.14
CA MET A 293 25.90 -10.24 10.94
C MET A 293 26.78 -11.12 10.06
N THR A 294 28.10 -11.09 10.28
CA THR A 294 29.06 -11.96 9.60
C THR A 294 29.19 -13.33 10.26
N VAL A 295 29.78 -14.28 9.56
CA VAL A 295 29.94 -15.69 10.04
C VAL A 295 30.82 -15.80 11.28
N ASP A 296 31.67 -14.82 11.56
CA ASP A 296 32.51 -14.75 12.77
C ASP A 296 31.77 -14.10 13.96
N GLY A 297 30.49 -13.79 13.81
CA GLY A 297 29.64 -13.24 14.87
C GLY A 297 29.90 -11.78 15.18
N LYS A 298 30.09 -10.97 14.17
CA LYS A 298 30.22 -9.52 14.28
C LYS A 298 29.12 -8.82 13.52
N MET A 299 28.76 -7.64 13.99
CA MET A 299 27.96 -6.68 13.24
C MET A 299 28.91 -5.88 12.34
N ASP A 300 29.00 -6.26 11.07
CA ASP A 300 29.89 -5.65 10.09
C ASP A 300 29.25 -5.72 8.68
N TRP A 301 28.54 -4.66 8.33
CA TRP A 301 27.85 -4.56 7.04
C TRP A 301 28.84 -4.61 5.87
N GLN A 302 28.76 -5.69 5.10
CA GLN A 302 29.62 -5.93 3.96
C GLN A 302 29.26 -5.04 2.76
N ASN A 303 28.01 -4.55 2.69
CA ASN A 303 27.43 -3.82 1.56
C ASN A 303 27.52 -4.60 0.24
N ALA A 304 27.61 -5.91 0.31
CA ALA A 304 27.84 -6.81 -0.80
C ALA A 304 27.64 -8.25 -0.35
N LEU A 305 27.54 -9.18 -1.31
CA LEU A 305 27.80 -10.59 -1.01
C LEU A 305 29.30 -10.82 -0.98
N THR A 306 29.80 -11.36 0.12
CA THR A 306 31.21 -11.68 0.38
C THR A 306 31.34 -13.05 1.03
N GLU A 307 32.56 -13.54 1.22
CA GLU A 307 32.82 -14.79 1.96
C GLU A 307 32.37 -14.70 3.43
N GLU A 308 32.26 -13.47 3.98
CA GLU A 308 31.87 -13.24 5.38
C GLU A 308 30.35 -13.38 5.64
N ASN A 309 29.50 -13.35 4.57
CA ASN A 309 28.06 -13.47 4.70
C ASN A 309 27.44 -14.50 3.74
N LEU A 310 28.21 -15.10 2.84
CA LEU A 310 27.74 -16.11 1.86
C LEU A 310 27.00 -17.28 2.54
N ALA A 311 27.47 -17.73 3.71
CA ALA A 311 26.90 -18.87 4.41
C ALA A 311 25.43 -18.67 4.91
N TYR A 312 24.91 -17.44 4.84
CA TYR A 312 23.48 -17.19 5.06
C TYR A 312 22.61 -17.45 3.82
N LEU A 313 23.21 -17.66 2.64
CA LEU A 313 22.49 -18.03 1.40
C LEU A 313 22.74 -19.49 1.00
N VAL A 314 23.96 -19.98 1.21
CA VAL A 314 24.34 -21.34 0.86
C VAL A 314 25.31 -21.90 1.90
N SER A 315 25.07 -23.13 2.36
CA SER A 315 25.93 -23.83 3.31
C SER A 315 27.25 -24.28 2.67
N GLU A 316 28.22 -24.69 3.49
CA GLU A 316 29.48 -25.28 3.02
C GLU A 316 29.26 -26.54 2.17
N ASP A 317 28.19 -27.29 2.38
CA ASP A 317 27.83 -28.48 1.63
C ASP A 317 27.05 -28.16 0.33
N GLY A 318 26.76 -26.84 0.09
CA GLY A 318 26.04 -26.35 -1.10
C GLY A 318 24.52 -26.40 -0.97
N ASP A 319 23.98 -26.65 0.22
CA ASP A 319 22.52 -26.61 0.46
C ASP A 319 22.04 -25.16 0.61
N PRO A 320 20.85 -24.80 0.07
CA PRO A 320 20.24 -23.50 0.28
C PRO A 320 20.02 -23.19 1.77
N VAL A 321 20.23 -21.92 2.17
CA VAL A 321 19.96 -21.40 3.53
C VAL A 321 18.81 -20.43 3.45
N ALA A 322 19.03 -19.14 3.18
CA ALA A 322 17.95 -18.19 2.89
C ALA A 322 17.65 -18.11 1.39
N ASP A 323 16.44 -17.66 1.03
CA ASP A 323 16.02 -17.52 -0.37
C ASP A 323 16.67 -16.32 -1.06
N ALA A 324 16.95 -15.25 -0.30
CA ALA A 324 17.51 -14.02 -0.82
C ALA A 324 18.25 -13.24 0.27
N MET A 325 19.04 -12.25 -0.16
CA MET A 325 19.74 -11.33 0.75
C MET A 325 19.52 -9.88 0.34
N PHE A 326 19.13 -9.07 1.31
CA PHE A 326 19.12 -7.62 1.16
C PHE A 326 20.49 -7.08 1.54
N LEU A 327 21.23 -6.59 0.54
CA LEU A 327 22.52 -5.96 0.71
C LEU A 327 22.32 -4.55 1.28
N ASN A 328 23.21 -4.13 2.16
CA ASN A 328 23.12 -2.84 2.83
C ASN A 328 23.13 -1.67 1.84
N PHE A 329 23.17 -0.45 2.34
CA PHE A 329 23.02 0.80 1.60
C PHE A 329 24.38 1.36 1.11
N TRP A 330 24.56 2.68 1.07
CA TRP A 330 25.82 3.40 0.82
C TRP A 330 26.30 3.43 -0.64
N TRP A 331 25.42 3.18 -1.60
CA TRP A 331 25.75 3.18 -3.04
C TRP A 331 26.09 4.56 -3.61
N THR A 332 26.18 5.59 -2.77
CA THR A 332 26.74 6.91 -3.08
C THR A 332 28.24 7.00 -2.83
N SER A 333 28.82 6.02 -2.11
CA SER A 333 30.24 6.00 -1.74
C SER A 333 31.15 5.73 -2.94
N ASP A 334 32.21 6.56 -3.10
CA ASP A 334 33.23 6.30 -4.11
C ASP A 334 33.98 4.99 -3.82
N THR A 335 34.12 4.61 -2.55
CA THR A 335 34.77 3.36 -2.14
C THR A 335 34.04 2.14 -2.67
N LEU A 336 32.68 2.12 -2.62
CA LEU A 336 31.89 1.02 -3.17
C LEU A 336 31.99 0.95 -4.69
N ALA A 337 32.00 2.11 -5.36
CA ALA A 337 32.20 2.21 -6.81
C ALA A 337 33.58 1.65 -7.21
N ASP A 338 34.65 2.11 -6.56
CA ASP A 338 36.02 1.71 -6.87
C ASP A 338 36.28 0.21 -6.64
N GLN A 339 35.53 -0.43 -5.74
CA GLN A 339 35.66 -1.84 -5.41
C GLN A 339 34.83 -2.77 -6.30
N GLU A 340 33.95 -2.24 -7.15
CA GLU A 340 33.04 -3.00 -8.03
C GLU A 340 32.23 -4.07 -7.26
N LEU A 341 31.69 -3.70 -6.08
CA LEU A 341 31.13 -4.67 -5.14
C LEU A 341 29.89 -5.39 -5.69
N LEU A 342 28.99 -4.71 -6.43
CA LEU A 342 27.82 -5.38 -7.01
C LEU A 342 28.20 -6.38 -8.10
N LYS A 343 29.16 -6.04 -8.96
CA LYS A 343 29.70 -6.95 -9.98
C LYS A 343 30.33 -8.19 -9.34
N LYS A 344 31.08 -8.00 -8.25
CA LYS A 344 31.68 -9.12 -7.51
C LYS A 344 30.64 -9.96 -6.79
N SER A 345 29.61 -9.32 -6.21
CA SER A 345 28.49 -10.03 -5.58
C SER A 345 27.75 -10.92 -6.56
N ALA A 346 27.44 -10.42 -7.77
CA ALA A 346 26.80 -11.20 -8.82
C ALA A 346 27.68 -12.38 -9.30
N ALA A 347 29.00 -12.17 -9.40
CA ALA A 347 29.92 -13.23 -9.76
C ALA A 347 29.98 -14.30 -8.67
N LEU A 348 30.17 -13.91 -7.39
CA LEU A 348 30.23 -14.84 -6.26
C LEU A 348 28.91 -15.64 -6.10
N ALA A 349 27.75 -14.99 -6.26
CA ALA A 349 26.46 -15.66 -6.28
C ALA A 349 26.42 -16.75 -7.36
N SER A 350 26.77 -16.39 -8.60
CA SER A 350 26.76 -17.32 -9.74
C SER A 350 27.72 -18.50 -9.55
N GLU A 351 28.89 -18.25 -8.98
CA GLU A 351 29.90 -19.28 -8.66
C GLU A 351 29.40 -20.29 -7.63
N ASN A 352 28.48 -19.89 -6.76
CA ASN A 352 27.87 -20.72 -5.73
C ASN A 352 26.44 -21.20 -6.07
N GLY A 353 26.01 -21.07 -7.33
CA GLY A 353 24.70 -21.54 -7.79
C GLY A 353 23.52 -20.68 -7.33
N ILE A 354 23.78 -19.48 -6.82
CA ILE A 354 22.76 -18.51 -6.41
C ILE A 354 22.43 -17.62 -7.62
N ASN A 355 21.14 -17.34 -7.84
CA ASN A 355 20.74 -16.38 -8.86
C ASN A 355 21.12 -14.95 -8.39
N PRO A 356 21.93 -14.18 -9.16
CA PRO A 356 22.31 -12.83 -8.76
C PRO A 356 21.12 -11.89 -8.51
N TYR A 357 19.95 -12.17 -9.08
CA TYR A 357 18.74 -11.40 -8.85
C TYR A 357 18.00 -11.73 -7.54
N ASP A 358 18.49 -12.71 -6.77
CA ASP A 358 18.08 -12.93 -5.37
C ASP A 358 18.87 -12.06 -4.38
N LEU A 359 19.84 -11.27 -4.89
CA LEU A 359 20.54 -10.23 -4.15
C LEU A 359 19.87 -8.87 -4.40
N TYR A 360 19.49 -8.19 -3.35
CA TYR A 360 18.84 -6.88 -3.42
C TYR A 360 19.78 -5.77 -2.94
N ALA A 361 20.30 -4.98 -3.87
CA ALA A 361 21.11 -3.82 -3.55
C ALA A 361 20.26 -2.71 -2.94
N GLY A 362 20.48 -2.39 -1.68
CA GLY A 362 19.64 -1.49 -0.89
C GLY A 362 19.83 -0.01 -1.21
N VAL A 363 18.75 0.72 -1.33
CA VAL A 363 18.70 2.18 -1.47
C VAL A 363 17.85 2.75 -0.35
N ASP A 364 18.46 3.53 0.55
CA ASP A 364 17.73 4.23 1.60
C ASP A 364 17.15 5.54 1.06
N ILE A 365 15.83 5.56 0.93
CA ILE A 365 15.08 6.74 0.46
C ILE A 365 14.22 7.37 1.55
N GLN A 366 14.39 6.95 2.81
CA GLN A 366 13.57 7.38 3.94
C GLN A 366 13.55 8.89 4.17
N SER A 367 14.68 9.56 3.98
CA SER A 367 14.78 10.99 4.30
C SER A 367 14.51 11.91 3.11
N GLU A 368 14.86 11.51 1.88
CA GLU A 368 14.85 12.40 0.72
C GLU A 368 14.04 11.87 -0.49
N GLY A 369 13.53 10.63 -0.42
CA GLY A 369 12.72 10.01 -1.46
C GLY A 369 13.39 10.06 -2.83
N TYR A 370 12.70 10.59 -3.83
CA TYR A 370 13.25 10.77 -5.18
C TYR A 370 14.33 11.87 -5.30
N ASN A 371 14.71 12.55 -4.22
CA ASN A 371 15.85 13.44 -4.18
C ASN A 371 17.11 12.74 -3.63
N THR A 372 16.99 11.48 -3.21
CA THR A 372 18.14 10.69 -2.74
C THR A 372 19.21 10.64 -3.82
N GLU A 373 20.42 11.00 -3.44
CA GLU A 373 21.60 10.91 -4.31
C GLU A 373 22.06 9.46 -4.38
N ILE A 374 22.20 8.93 -5.58
CA ILE A 374 22.63 7.56 -5.84
C ILE A 374 23.46 7.52 -7.13
N LYS A 375 24.45 6.65 -7.19
CA LYS A 375 25.25 6.41 -8.40
C LYS A 375 24.66 5.24 -9.19
N TRP A 376 23.79 5.54 -10.14
CA TRP A 376 23.06 4.53 -10.92
C TRP A 376 23.96 3.58 -11.70
N ASP A 377 25.13 4.05 -12.18
CA ASP A 377 26.11 3.25 -12.90
C ASP A 377 26.71 2.10 -12.07
N LEU A 378 26.55 2.11 -10.74
CA LEU A 378 26.92 0.97 -9.88
C LEU A 378 25.97 -0.23 -10.06
N PHE A 379 24.73 0.00 -10.41
CA PHE A 379 23.73 -1.05 -10.60
C PHE A 379 23.70 -1.57 -12.03
N GLU A 380 24.02 -0.72 -13.02
CA GLU A 380 23.95 -1.02 -14.44
C GLU A 380 25.12 -1.96 -14.83
N ASN A 381 24.81 -3.04 -15.56
CA ASN A 381 25.82 -3.94 -16.10
C ASN A 381 26.18 -3.58 -17.57
N GLU A 382 27.22 -4.21 -18.12
CA GLU A 382 27.73 -3.93 -19.48
C GLU A 382 26.74 -4.34 -20.59
N GLU A 383 25.73 -5.17 -20.27
CA GLU A 383 24.73 -5.69 -21.22
C GLU A 383 23.45 -4.84 -21.26
N GLY A 384 23.35 -3.79 -20.42
CA GLY A 384 22.21 -2.89 -20.35
C GLY A 384 21.11 -3.32 -19.38
N GLY A 385 21.43 -4.26 -18.48
CA GLY A 385 20.60 -4.64 -17.33
C GLY A 385 21.23 -4.18 -16.01
N THR A 386 20.89 -4.87 -14.90
CA THR A 386 21.48 -4.64 -13.57
C THR A 386 22.31 -5.86 -13.14
N TYR A 387 23.27 -5.66 -12.25
CA TYR A 387 24.06 -6.77 -11.68
C TYR A 387 23.23 -7.62 -10.71
N THR A 388 22.35 -6.98 -9.97
CA THR A 388 21.48 -7.57 -8.94
C THR A 388 20.09 -6.95 -9.04
N SER A 389 19.16 -7.45 -8.26
CA SER A 389 17.90 -6.78 -7.98
C SER A 389 18.10 -5.53 -7.12
N LEU A 390 17.07 -4.68 -7.00
CA LEU A 390 17.10 -3.45 -6.23
C LEU A 390 16.19 -3.57 -4.99
N GLY A 391 16.68 -3.08 -3.85
CA GLY A 391 15.92 -2.98 -2.62
C GLY A 391 15.67 -1.51 -2.26
N LEU A 392 14.42 -1.13 -2.03
CA LEU A 392 14.07 0.22 -1.60
C LEU A 392 13.71 0.21 -0.12
N TYR A 393 14.46 0.95 0.69
CA TYR A 393 14.13 1.14 2.09
C TYR A 393 13.31 2.41 2.29
N CYS A 394 12.13 2.24 2.91
CA CYS A 394 11.14 3.28 3.23
C CYS A 394 10.58 4.07 2.02
N PRO A 395 10.08 3.42 0.95
CA PRO A 395 9.33 4.13 -0.09
C PRO A 395 8.05 4.79 0.45
N SER A 396 7.60 4.43 1.65
CA SER A 396 6.58 5.14 2.44
C SER A 396 6.90 6.62 2.67
N TRP A 397 8.13 7.07 2.40
CA TRP A 397 8.48 8.49 2.34
C TRP A 397 7.50 9.31 1.49
N ALA A 398 7.00 8.73 0.39
CA ALA A 398 6.03 9.41 -0.47
C ALA A 398 4.76 9.82 0.28
N TYR A 399 4.31 8.99 1.22
CA TYR A 399 3.17 9.28 2.10
C TYR A 399 3.57 10.17 3.29
N THR A 400 4.63 9.82 4.02
CA THR A 400 4.99 10.48 5.28
C THR A 400 5.48 11.92 5.08
N SER A 401 5.98 12.27 3.88
CA SER A 401 6.41 13.61 3.52
C SER A 401 5.35 14.45 2.78
N ALA A 402 4.17 13.86 2.50
CA ALA A 402 3.07 14.56 1.85
C ALA A 402 2.17 15.26 2.87
N ASP A 403 1.71 16.46 2.52
CA ASP A 403 0.73 17.24 3.29
C ASP A 403 -0.71 17.06 2.75
N THR A 404 -0.85 16.59 1.51
CA THR A 404 -2.13 16.34 0.85
C THR A 404 -2.10 15.03 0.09
N ILE A 405 -3.28 14.44 -0.15
CA ILE A 405 -3.40 13.21 -0.95
C ILE A 405 -2.88 13.41 -2.38
N GLN A 406 -3.07 14.58 -2.98
CA GLN A 406 -2.56 14.92 -4.30
C GLN A 406 -1.02 14.99 -4.30
N ASN A 407 -0.42 15.51 -3.23
CA ASN A 407 1.05 15.53 -3.11
C ASN A 407 1.60 14.13 -2.89
N PHE A 408 0.91 13.28 -2.13
CA PHE A 408 1.27 11.87 -1.97
C PHE A 408 1.33 11.17 -3.34
N TRP A 409 0.27 11.25 -4.16
CA TRP A 409 0.25 10.65 -5.49
C TRP A 409 1.34 11.20 -6.43
N LYS A 410 1.60 12.51 -6.38
CA LYS A 410 2.70 13.13 -7.16
C LYS A 410 4.07 12.64 -6.73
N GLN A 411 4.28 12.44 -5.43
CA GLN A 411 5.54 11.93 -4.90
C GLN A 411 5.73 10.47 -5.27
N GLU A 412 4.70 9.63 -5.16
CA GLU A 412 4.73 8.25 -5.65
C GLU A 412 5.06 8.20 -7.15
N ASN A 413 4.36 9.00 -7.96
CA ASN A 413 4.59 9.00 -9.41
C ASN A 413 6.04 9.35 -9.76
N LYS A 414 6.63 10.36 -9.11
CA LYS A 414 8.04 10.72 -9.34
C LYS A 414 9.02 9.67 -8.84
N LEU A 415 8.70 9.01 -7.72
CA LEU A 415 9.54 7.98 -7.13
C LEU A 415 9.55 6.72 -8.00
N TRP A 416 8.38 6.22 -8.34
CA TRP A 416 8.22 4.94 -9.02
C TRP A 416 8.33 5.07 -10.54
N VAL A 417 7.73 6.08 -11.13
CA VAL A 417 7.80 6.27 -12.58
C VAL A 417 9.05 7.07 -12.94
N ASN A 418 9.00 8.38 -12.86
CA ASN A 418 10.11 9.32 -13.05
C ASN A 418 9.61 10.77 -12.89
N SER A 419 10.52 11.74 -13.02
CA SER A 419 10.19 13.16 -12.90
C SER A 419 9.25 13.68 -14.02
N MET A 420 9.09 12.94 -15.11
CA MET A 420 8.21 13.28 -16.24
C MET A 420 6.81 12.65 -16.11
N GLY A 421 6.64 11.67 -15.22
CA GLY A 421 5.39 10.95 -14.99
C GLY A 421 4.97 10.06 -16.16
N ASP A 422 5.92 9.63 -17.00
CA ASP A 422 5.70 8.80 -18.19
C ASP A 422 6.77 7.68 -18.22
N PRO A 423 6.38 6.41 -18.06
CA PRO A 423 7.34 5.30 -18.03
C PRO A 423 8.02 5.05 -19.38
N SER A 424 7.48 5.57 -20.48
CA SER A 424 8.08 5.48 -21.82
C SER A 424 9.12 6.57 -22.10
N ALA A 425 9.27 7.55 -21.21
CA ALA A 425 10.14 8.70 -21.40
C ALA A 425 11.63 8.31 -21.40
N ASP A 426 12.42 8.96 -22.25
CA ASP A 426 13.86 8.78 -22.34
C ASP A 426 14.59 9.43 -21.16
N VAL A 427 15.00 8.62 -20.18
CA VAL A 427 15.75 9.04 -19.00
C VAL A 427 17.27 9.07 -19.19
N LYS A 428 17.79 8.65 -20.35
CA LYS A 428 19.25 8.66 -20.66
C LYS A 428 19.87 10.06 -20.60
N LYS A 429 19.04 11.09 -20.68
CA LYS A 429 19.48 12.50 -20.58
C LYS A 429 19.66 12.97 -19.13
N LEU A 430 19.14 12.24 -18.15
CA LEU A 430 19.34 12.56 -16.75
C LEU A 430 20.80 12.24 -16.34
N SER A 431 21.36 13.04 -15.44
CA SER A 431 22.70 12.76 -14.92
C SER A 431 22.70 11.44 -14.12
N ASN A 432 23.89 10.87 -13.93
CA ASN A 432 24.06 9.61 -13.20
C ASN A 432 23.53 9.66 -11.75
N THR A 433 23.57 10.84 -11.11
CA THR A 433 23.10 11.02 -9.72
C THR A 433 21.67 11.54 -9.60
N GLN A 434 20.97 11.84 -10.70
CA GLN A 434 19.56 12.21 -10.64
C GLN A 434 18.69 10.97 -10.51
N TRP A 435 17.59 11.07 -9.75
CA TRP A 435 16.60 10.00 -9.66
C TRP A 435 15.97 9.73 -11.03
N LYS A 436 16.14 8.52 -11.54
CA LYS A 436 15.66 8.13 -12.87
C LYS A 436 14.25 7.53 -12.85
N GLY A 437 13.74 7.17 -11.65
CA GLY A 437 12.51 6.40 -11.49
C GLY A 437 12.74 4.90 -11.63
N ILE A 438 11.95 4.13 -10.91
CA ILE A 438 12.05 2.66 -10.93
C ILE A 438 11.63 2.10 -12.28
N SER A 439 10.66 2.71 -12.95
CA SER A 439 10.22 2.34 -14.31
C SER A 439 11.37 2.34 -15.34
N SER A 440 12.49 3.00 -15.04
CA SER A 440 13.65 3.00 -15.92
C SER A 440 14.45 1.68 -15.92
N TYR A 441 14.26 0.85 -14.90
CA TYR A 441 14.99 -0.41 -14.72
C TYR A 441 14.08 -1.62 -14.76
N ILE A 442 12.83 -1.48 -14.34
CA ILE A 442 11.87 -2.56 -14.16
C ILE A 442 10.79 -2.48 -15.24
N VAL A 443 10.49 -3.62 -15.86
CA VAL A 443 9.32 -3.76 -16.72
C VAL A 443 8.08 -3.90 -15.84
N GLU A 444 7.03 -3.19 -16.18
CA GLU A 444 5.75 -3.23 -15.48
C GLU A 444 5.20 -4.66 -15.44
N ARG A 445 4.89 -5.15 -14.23
CA ARG A 445 4.23 -6.44 -14.00
C ARG A 445 2.72 -6.26 -14.06
N THR A 446 2.00 -7.28 -14.48
CA THR A 446 0.54 -7.26 -14.51
C THR A 446 -0.04 -8.57 -13.98
N PRO A 447 -1.04 -8.51 -13.09
CA PRO A 447 -1.84 -9.66 -12.66
C PRO A 447 -3.03 -9.93 -13.59
N LEU A 448 -3.20 -9.15 -14.67
CA LEU A 448 -4.33 -9.30 -15.58
C LEU A 448 -4.11 -10.48 -16.54
N THR A 449 -4.26 -11.70 -16.02
CA THR A 449 -4.02 -12.97 -16.76
C THR A 449 -5.28 -13.78 -17.02
N SER A 450 -6.40 -13.45 -16.36
CA SER A 450 -7.69 -14.12 -16.50
C SER A 450 -8.86 -13.15 -16.30
N LEU A 451 -10.03 -13.52 -16.80
CA LEU A 451 -11.30 -12.86 -16.47
C LEU A 451 -11.84 -13.41 -15.13
N PRO A 452 -12.62 -12.62 -14.37
CA PRO A 452 -13.00 -11.24 -14.64
C PRO A 452 -11.86 -10.24 -14.35
N PHE A 453 -11.84 -9.13 -15.09
CA PHE A 453 -11.07 -7.94 -14.75
C PHE A 453 -12.04 -6.79 -14.50
N VAL A 454 -12.05 -6.28 -13.28
CA VAL A 454 -12.85 -5.12 -12.87
C VAL A 454 -11.96 -4.16 -12.08
N THR A 455 -12.09 -2.88 -12.39
CA THR A 455 -11.46 -1.81 -11.61
C THR A 455 -12.40 -0.61 -11.56
N ASN A 456 -12.49 -0.01 -10.38
CA ASN A 456 -13.19 1.26 -10.15
C ASN A 456 -12.19 2.40 -9.90
N PHE A 457 -10.89 2.11 -10.09
CA PHE A 457 -9.78 3.02 -9.77
C PHE A 457 -9.77 3.45 -8.30
N SER A 458 -10.28 2.62 -7.40
CA SER A 458 -10.27 2.88 -5.97
C SER A 458 -8.87 2.66 -5.38
N THR A 459 -8.35 3.66 -4.67
CA THR A 459 -7.10 3.56 -3.92
C THR A 459 -7.28 2.94 -2.54
N GLY A 460 -8.50 2.53 -2.17
CA GLY A 460 -8.83 1.99 -0.86
C GLY A 460 -9.01 3.06 0.22
N ASN A 461 -9.28 4.31 -0.17
CA ASN A 461 -9.63 5.39 0.76
C ASN A 461 -10.46 6.49 0.08
N GLY A 462 -11.08 7.33 0.86
CA GLY A 462 -11.85 8.45 0.34
C GLY A 462 -12.43 9.34 1.43
N TYR A 463 -12.80 10.57 1.04
CA TYR A 463 -13.58 11.52 1.84
C TYR A 463 -15.08 11.31 1.70
N SER A 464 -15.47 10.37 0.88
CA SER A 464 -16.83 9.99 0.55
C SER A 464 -16.82 8.58 0.00
N PHE A 465 -17.97 7.92 0.02
CA PHE A 465 -18.15 6.66 -0.70
C PHE A 465 -19.22 6.83 -1.77
N PHE A 466 -18.88 6.41 -2.98
CA PHE A 466 -19.76 6.45 -4.14
C PHE A 466 -20.21 5.04 -4.52
N LYS A 467 -21.44 4.92 -5.03
CA LYS A 467 -21.98 3.69 -5.61
C LYS A 467 -22.77 4.03 -6.87
N ASN A 468 -22.40 3.42 -7.99
CA ASN A 468 -22.98 3.70 -9.30
C ASN A 468 -23.01 5.20 -9.63
N GLY A 469 -21.93 5.91 -9.31
CA GLY A 469 -21.77 7.35 -9.52
C GLY A 469 -22.56 8.25 -8.56
N SER A 470 -23.27 7.67 -7.60
CA SER A 470 -24.01 8.42 -6.58
C SER A 470 -23.25 8.40 -5.25
N GLN A 471 -23.07 9.57 -4.65
CA GLN A 471 -22.47 9.69 -3.33
C GLN A 471 -23.43 9.17 -2.26
N ILE A 472 -23.09 8.07 -1.58
CA ILE A 472 -23.93 7.41 -0.57
C ILE A 472 -23.43 7.61 0.86
N SER A 473 -22.19 8.08 1.04
CA SER A 473 -21.64 8.45 2.34
C SER A 473 -20.71 9.64 2.20
N LEU A 474 -20.74 10.52 3.23
CA LEU A 474 -19.84 11.67 3.39
C LEU A 474 -18.76 11.42 4.45
N LEU A 475 -18.68 10.19 4.95
CA LEU A 475 -17.71 9.81 5.97
C LEU A 475 -16.37 9.50 5.33
N ASP A 476 -15.32 9.96 5.96
CA ASP A 476 -13.95 9.58 5.66
C ASP A 476 -13.75 8.09 5.92
N TRP A 477 -12.97 7.42 5.08
CA TRP A 477 -12.70 6.01 5.23
C TRP A 477 -11.39 5.60 4.60
N ASN A 478 -10.80 4.51 5.09
CA ASN A 478 -9.78 3.75 4.40
C ASN A 478 -9.97 2.25 4.68
N ASN A 479 -9.70 1.44 3.71
CA ASN A 479 -9.52 -0.02 3.77
C ASN A 479 -8.74 -0.44 2.53
N ARG A 480 -7.46 -0.76 2.69
CA ARG A 480 -6.57 -1.16 1.58
C ARG A 480 -7.01 -2.46 0.92
N SER A 481 -7.74 -3.34 1.66
CA SER A 481 -8.28 -4.58 1.10
C SER A 481 -9.23 -4.36 -0.07
N ILE A 482 -9.90 -3.19 -0.16
CA ILE A 482 -10.80 -2.85 -1.26
C ILE A 482 -10.16 -1.92 -2.29
N ALA A 483 -8.82 -1.75 -2.25
CA ALA A 483 -8.11 -1.10 -3.33
C ALA A 483 -8.17 -1.95 -4.60
N ASP A 484 -8.29 -1.28 -5.74
CA ASP A 484 -8.34 -1.91 -7.05
C ASP A 484 -6.96 -2.06 -7.69
N ILE A 485 -6.88 -2.86 -8.75
CA ILE A 485 -5.71 -2.91 -9.62
C ILE A 485 -5.66 -1.59 -10.41
N MET A 486 -4.67 -0.79 -10.09
CA MET A 486 -4.48 0.53 -10.70
C MET A 486 -3.80 0.41 -12.08
N PRO A 487 -3.89 1.44 -12.95
CA PRO A 487 -3.25 1.39 -14.27
C PRO A 487 -1.79 0.99 -14.19
N THR A 488 -1.39 0.04 -15.05
CA THR A 488 0.00 -0.44 -15.15
C THR A 488 0.91 0.66 -15.67
N TYR A 489 0.44 1.37 -16.71
CA TYR A 489 1.18 2.47 -17.34
C TYR A 489 0.67 3.82 -16.84
N ARG A 490 1.35 4.43 -15.89
CA ARG A 490 0.96 5.71 -15.28
C ARG A 490 1.96 6.82 -15.59
N TYR A 491 1.79 7.66 -16.65
CA TYR A 491 0.74 7.51 -17.65
C TYR A 491 1.36 7.69 -19.03
N ILE A 492 1.08 6.80 -19.96
CA ILE A 492 1.49 6.96 -21.35
C ILE A 492 0.33 7.58 -22.11
N ILE A 493 0.50 8.85 -22.54
CA ILE A 493 -0.52 9.61 -23.27
C ILE A 493 0.06 10.08 -24.57
N GLU A 494 -0.46 9.58 -25.69
CA GLU A 494 -0.16 10.06 -27.03
C GLU A 494 -1.16 11.14 -27.40
N ASN A 495 -0.75 12.40 -27.23
CA ASN A 495 -1.58 13.55 -27.58
C ASN A 495 -1.57 13.82 -29.07
N GLY A 496 -2.75 13.87 -29.70
CA GLY A 496 -2.90 14.31 -31.08
C GLY A 496 -2.55 15.80 -31.28
N ASN A 497 -2.45 16.22 -32.54
CA ASN A 497 -2.02 17.58 -32.85
C ASN A 497 -3.01 18.63 -32.28
N GLY A 498 -2.49 19.50 -31.43
CA GLY A 498 -3.29 20.53 -30.74
C GLY A 498 -3.88 20.07 -29.41
N ASN A 499 -3.84 18.77 -29.09
CA ASN A 499 -4.28 18.22 -27.81
C ASN A 499 -3.18 18.36 -26.74
N LYS A 500 -3.61 18.53 -25.51
CA LYS A 500 -2.74 18.52 -24.34
C LYS A 500 -3.52 17.96 -23.14
N LEU A 501 -3.44 16.65 -22.96
CA LEU A 501 -4.05 15.94 -21.85
C LEU A 501 -2.98 15.48 -20.86
N SER A 502 -3.35 15.43 -19.60
CA SER A 502 -2.61 14.79 -18.51
C SER A 502 -3.58 13.97 -17.67
N ALA A 503 -3.09 12.92 -17.01
CA ALA A 503 -3.89 12.06 -16.15
C ALA A 503 -3.44 12.17 -14.68
N ASP A 504 -4.38 11.98 -13.76
CA ASP A 504 -4.18 11.96 -12.32
C ASP A 504 -5.32 11.17 -11.65
N LEU A 505 -5.27 10.96 -10.34
CA LEU A 505 -6.38 10.45 -9.54
C LEU A 505 -7.23 11.61 -9.01
N ASP A 506 -8.52 11.35 -8.77
CA ASP A 506 -9.48 12.33 -8.28
C ASP A 506 -10.33 11.73 -7.15
N VAL A 507 -10.49 12.50 -6.06
CA VAL A 507 -11.30 12.14 -4.88
C VAL A 507 -12.66 12.85 -4.87
N ALA A 508 -12.90 13.75 -5.81
CA ALA A 508 -14.10 14.60 -5.80
C ALA A 508 -15.34 13.90 -6.36
N ASP A 509 -15.14 12.90 -7.22
CA ASP A 509 -16.21 12.15 -7.86
C ASP A 509 -15.70 10.76 -8.27
N ALA A 510 -16.48 9.72 -8.02
CA ALA A 510 -16.15 8.34 -8.35
C ALA A 510 -17.39 7.56 -8.78
N TYR A 511 -17.20 6.42 -9.45
CA TYR A 511 -18.31 5.53 -9.82
C TYR A 511 -18.62 4.54 -8.69
N TYR A 512 -17.57 3.91 -8.12
CA TYR A 512 -17.64 3.08 -6.92
C TYR A 512 -16.39 3.31 -6.06
N GLY A 513 -16.54 3.35 -4.73
CA GLY A 513 -15.44 3.61 -3.80
C GLY A 513 -15.16 5.10 -3.59
N GLY A 514 -13.90 5.50 -3.46
CA GLY A 514 -13.50 6.86 -3.07
C GLY A 514 -12.77 7.68 -4.13
N THR A 515 -12.33 7.06 -5.22
CA THR A 515 -11.47 7.71 -6.23
C THR A 515 -11.85 7.31 -7.65
N SER A 516 -11.43 8.11 -8.63
CA SER A 516 -11.52 7.82 -10.06
C SER A 516 -10.23 8.25 -10.77
N LEU A 517 -9.99 7.75 -11.98
CA LEU A 517 -8.95 8.27 -12.87
C LEU A 517 -9.50 9.48 -13.63
N ILE A 518 -8.78 10.61 -13.64
CA ILE A 518 -9.19 11.80 -14.34
C ILE A 518 -8.15 12.26 -15.36
N LEU A 519 -8.59 12.56 -16.57
CA LEU A 519 -7.82 13.29 -17.59
C LEU A 519 -8.27 14.74 -17.61
N ARG A 520 -7.29 15.64 -17.61
CA ARG A 520 -7.52 17.08 -17.67
C ARG A 520 -6.71 17.70 -18.82
N GLY A 521 -7.27 18.70 -19.48
CA GLY A 521 -6.53 19.47 -20.47
C GLY A 521 -7.36 20.07 -21.57
N ASN A 522 -6.75 20.23 -22.75
CA ASN A 522 -7.37 20.80 -23.93
C ASN A 522 -7.39 19.79 -25.06
N MET A 523 -8.45 19.80 -25.86
CA MET A 523 -8.54 19.01 -27.08
C MET A 523 -8.94 19.87 -28.25
N ALA A 524 -8.32 19.63 -29.41
CA ALA A 524 -8.71 20.20 -30.69
C ALA A 524 -9.82 19.34 -31.31
N LYS A 525 -10.73 20.01 -31.98
CA LYS A 525 -11.84 19.38 -32.70
C LYS A 525 -11.35 18.26 -33.62
N ASP A 526 -12.08 17.15 -33.62
CA ASP A 526 -11.86 15.98 -34.50
C ASP A 526 -10.41 15.43 -34.44
N THR A 527 -9.72 15.65 -33.33
CA THR A 527 -8.35 15.14 -33.08
C THR A 527 -8.33 14.19 -31.92
N SER A 528 -7.85 12.97 -32.15
CA SER A 528 -7.77 11.94 -31.11
C SER A 528 -6.53 12.08 -30.22
N SER A 529 -6.64 11.66 -28.97
CA SER A 529 -5.53 11.31 -28.07
C SER A 529 -5.74 9.89 -27.57
N THR A 530 -4.64 9.16 -27.34
CA THR A 530 -4.71 7.80 -26.78
C THR A 530 -4.04 7.78 -25.42
N ILE A 531 -4.70 7.15 -24.44
CA ILE A 531 -4.11 6.82 -23.15
C ILE A 531 -3.96 5.31 -23.04
N LYS A 532 -2.73 4.84 -22.79
CA LYS A 532 -2.45 3.43 -22.50
C LYS A 532 -2.51 3.21 -20.99
N LEU A 533 -3.36 2.29 -20.55
CA LEU A 533 -3.62 2.08 -19.11
C LEU A 533 -3.04 0.76 -18.59
N TYR A 534 -3.39 -0.37 -19.19
CA TYR A 534 -3.05 -1.67 -18.62
C TYR A 534 -2.22 -2.53 -19.57
N ALA A 535 -1.18 -3.16 -19.01
CA ALA A 535 -0.63 -4.38 -19.56
C ALA A 535 -1.54 -5.54 -19.17
N ALA A 536 -1.70 -6.53 -20.03
CA ALA A 536 -2.56 -7.68 -19.81
C ALA A 536 -2.03 -8.94 -20.51
N GLU A 537 -2.57 -10.07 -20.18
CA GLU A 537 -2.45 -11.36 -20.88
C GLU A 537 -3.81 -12.07 -20.81
N LEU A 538 -4.87 -11.36 -21.23
CA LEU A 538 -6.26 -11.79 -21.12
C LEU A 538 -6.74 -12.43 -22.42
N THR A 539 -7.29 -13.64 -22.35
CA THR A 539 -7.99 -14.24 -23.49
C THR A 539 -9.45 -13.80 -23.52
N ALA A 540 -9.87 -13.19 -24.61
CA ALA A 540 -11.24 -12.74 -24.80
C ALA A 540 -12.19 -13.95 -24.95
N ALA A 541 -13.19 -14.07 -24.07
CA ALA A 541 -14.19 -15.13 -24.09
C ALA A 541 -15.27 -14.88 -25.16
N ASP A 542 -16.00 -15.93 -25.56
CA ASP A 542 -17.06 -15.88 -26.59
C ASP A 542 -18.21 -14.93 -26.19
N ASN A 543 -18.49 -14.86 -24.88
CA ASN A 543 -19.59 -14.07 -24.31
C ASN A 543 -19.08 -12.92 -23.44
N MET A 544 -17.88 -12.39 -23.74
CA MET A 544 -17.27 -11.35 -22.93
C MET A 544 -18.05 -10.04 -22.98
N ILE A 545 -18.41 -9.54 -21.79
CA ILE A 545 -18.90 -8.17 -21.58
C ILE A 545 -17.68 -7.27 -21.42
N TYR A 546 -17.63 -6.18 -22.17
CA TYR A 546 -16.65 -5.13 -21.98
C TYR A 546 -17.34 -3.78 -21.88
N THR A 547 -17.24 -3.11 -20.74
CA THR A 547 -17.85 -1.81 -20.48
C THR A 547 -16.89 -0.87 -19.78
N THR A 548 -17.15 0.43 -19.90
CA THR A 548 -16.42 1.48 -19.18
C THR A 548 -17.41 2.54 -18.70
N ALA A 549 -17.48 2.80 -17.39
CA ALA A 549 -18.20 3.94 -16.86
C ALA A 549 -17.29 5.18 -16.89
N ALA A 550 -17.75 6.21 -17.60
CA ALA A 550 -17.01 7.45 -17.76
C ALA A 550 -17.93 8.68 -17.65
N LYS A 551 -17.34 9.85 -17.35
CA LYS A 551 -18.05 11.12 -17.21
C LYS A 551 -17.18 12.27 -17.71
N ALA A 552 -17.69 13.11 -18.59
CA ALA A 552 -16.97 14.20 -19.21
C ALA A 552 -17.61 15.56 -18.89
N LYS A 553 -16.79 16.53 -18.45
CA LYS A 553 -17.21 17.92 -18.27
C LYS A 553 -16.46 18.79 -19.27
N GLY A 554 -17.20 19.67 -19.93
CA GLY A 554 -16.69 20.62 -20.91
C GLY A 554 -17.18 20.37 -22.31
N THR A 555 -17.32 19.13 -22.74
CA THR A 555 -17.92 18.72 -24.03
C THR A 555 -18.25 17.23 -23.96
N GLU A 556 -19.06 16.74 -24.93
CA GLU A 556 -19.21 15.30 -25.15
C GLU A 556 -17.95 14.71 -25.78
N ILE A 557 -17.58 13.50 -25.34
CA ILE A 557 -16.41 12.76 -25.77
C ILE A 557 -16.83 11.43 -26.38
N THR A 558 -16.27 11.11 -27.54
CA THR A 558 -16.28 9.75 -28.09
C THR A 558 -15.13 8.99 -27.45
N LEU A 559 -15.44 7.83 -26.85
CA LEU A 559 -14.51 6.99 -26.14
C LEU A 559 -14.47 5.60 -26.77
N ASN A 560 -13.39 5.26 -27.47
CA ASN A 560 -13.16 3.97 -28.09
C ASN A 560 -12.12 3.17 -27.28
N ALA A 561 -12.34 1.86 -27.14
CA ALA A 561 -11.33 0.98 -26.55
C ALA A 561 -10.32 0.55 -27.64
N VAL A 562 -9.03 0.62 -27.31
CA VAL A 562 -7.93 0.24 -28.21
C VAL A 562 -7.14 -0.88 -27.56
N LEU A 563 -7.15 -2.05 -28.20
CA LEU A 563 -6.53 -3.28 -27.67
C LEU A 563 -5.36 -3.70 -28.57
N GLU A 564 -4.19 -3.89 -27.97
CA GLU A 564 -3.07 -4.56 -28.62
C GLU A 564 -3.19 -6.05 -28.35
N LEU A 565 -3.09 -6.87 -29.38
CA LEU A 565 -3.21 -8.32 -29.30
C LEU A 565 -1.82 -8.99 -29.32
N GLU A 566 -1.75 -10.25 -28.94
CA GLU A 566 -0.51 -11.04 -28.88
C GLU A 566 0.23 -11.12 -30.23
N ASP A 567 -0.51 -11.11 -31.34
CA ASP A 567 0.07 -11.12 -32.68
C ASP A 567 0.61 -9.74 -33.14
N GLY A 568 0.56 -8.74 -32.24
CA GLY A 568 0.99 -7.37 -32.50
C GLY A 568 -0.04 -6.52 -33.29
N SER A 569 -1.20 -7.08 -33.61
CA SER A 569 -2.29 -6.29 -34.23
C SER A 569 -2.97 -5.40 -33.19
N VAL A 570 -3.44 -4.23 -33.64
CA VAL A 570 -4.20 -3.29 -32.82
C VAL A 570 -5.63 -3.27 -33.30
N VAL A 571 -6.59 -3.45 -32.41
CA VAL A 571 -8.03 -3.44 -32.67
C VAL A 571 -8.66 -2.29 -31.91
N THR A 572 -9.41 -1.44 -32.63
CA THR A 572 -10.25 -0.40 -32.00
C THR A 572 -11.69 -0.91 -31.94
N LEU A 573 -12.26 -0.92 -30.75
CA LEU A 573 -13.66 -1.20 -30.50
C LEU A 573 -14.38 0.13 -30.29
N GLU A 574 -15.36 0.43 -31.14
CA GLU A 574 -16.13 1.67 -31.04
C GLU A 574 -17.07 1.61 -29.83
N GLY A 575 -17.12 2.71 -29.06
CA GLY A 575 -18.09 2.86 -27.98
C GLY A 575 -19.51 3.07 -28.54
N ASP A 576 -20.50 2.44 -27.92
CA ASP A 576 -21.90 2.48 -28.37
C ASP A 576 -22.57 3.85 -28.16
N GLN A 577 -21.97 4.73 -27.35
CA GLN A 577 -22.48 6.07 -27.06
C GLN A 577 -21.38 7.04 -26.62
N ASN A 578 -21.66 8.34 -26.73
CA ASN A 578 -20.79 9.41 -26.26
C ASN A 578 -20.89 9.58 -24.72
N VAL A 579 -19.81 10.08 -24.13
CA VAL A 579 -19.70 10.39 -22.72
C VAL A 579 -19.97 11.88 -22.50
N GLY A 580 -20.93 12.20 -21.64
CA GLY A 580 -21.32 13.57 -21.28
C GLY A 580 -21.14 13.87 -19.78
N GLU A 581 -21.89 14.87 -19.27
CA GLU A 581 -21.77 15.38 -17.89
C GLU A 581 -22.27 14.41 -16.79
N GLU A 582 -23.03 13.37 -17.18
CA GLU A 582 -23.46 12.31 -16.28
C GLU A 582 -22.62 11.05 -16.46
N TRP A 583 -22.52 10.21 -15.42
CA TRP A 583 -21.89 8.90 -15.55
C TRP A 583 -22.56 8.08 -16.62
N THR A 584 -21.80 7.68 -17.62
CA THR A 584 -22.25 6.94 -18.79
C THR A 584 -21.49 5.62 -18.86
N VAL A 585 -22.23 4.51 -18.97
CA VAL A 585 -21.64 3.19 -19.18
C VAL A 585 -21.56 2.94 -20.68
N VAL A 586 -20.35 3.01 -21.24
CA VAL A 586 -20.07 2.74 -22.66
C VAL A 586 -19.79 1.26 -22.83
N SER A 587 -20.46 0.61 -23.79
CA SER A 587 -20.27 -0.80 -24.12
C SER A 587 -19.51 -0.97 -25.44
N TYR A 588 -18.73 -2.06 -25.52
CA TYR A 588 -17.90 -2.38 -26.68
C TYR A 588 -18.26 -3.75 -27.26
N ASP A 589 -18.38 -3.85 -28.58
CA ASP A 589 -18.59 -5.13 -29.28
C ASP A 589 -17.27 -5.91 -29.36
N THR A 590 -17.20 -7.01 -28.61
CA THR A 590 -16.00 -7.87 -28.49
C THR A 590 -15.94 -8.98 -29.56
N SER A 591 -16.92 -9.09 -30.46
CA SER A 591 -17.03 -10.19 -31.44
C SER A 591 -15.78 -10.37 -32.33
N SER A 592 -15.07 -9.27 -32.63
CA SER A 592 -13.87 -9.30 -33.48
C SER A 592 -12.60 -9.83 -32.79
N ILE A 593 -12.61 -9.98 -31.47
CA ILE A 593 -11.45 -10.37 -30.66
C ILE A 593 -11.63 -11.71 -29.93
N ILE A 594 -12.77 -12.39 -30.12
CA ILE A 594 -13.05 -13.70 -29.47
C ILE A 594 -11.87 -14.68 -29.68
N GLY A 595 -11.42 -15.30 -28.58
CA GLY A 595 -10.33 -16.26 -28.54
C GLY A 595 -8.94 -15.67 -28.75
N LYS A 596 -8.81 -14.33 -28.84
CA LYS A 596 -7.51 -13.66 -28.94
C LYS A 596 -6.99 -13.21 -27.59
N THR A 597 -5.68 -13.22 -27.42
CA THR A 597 -5.02 -12.73 -26.21
C THR A 597 -4.76 -11.22 -26.32
N ILE A 598 -5.28 -10.47 -25.36
CA ILE A 598 -5.10 -9.02 -25.20
C ILE A 598 -3.82 -8.77 -24.42
N LYS A 599 -2.90 -7.97 -24.95
CA LYS A 599 -1.61 -7.61 -24.33
C LYS A 599 -1.62 -6.22 -23.71
N SER A 600 -2.47 -5.30 -24.19
CA SER A 600 -2.66 -4.01 -23.54
C SER A 600 -4.06 -3.45 -23.77
N ILE A 601 -4.52 -2.65 -22.82
CA ILE A 601 -5.79 -1.94 -22.84
C ILE A 601 -5.51 -0.45 -22.84
N SER A 602 -6.01 0.24 -23.88
CA SER A 602 -5.88 1.67 -24.08
C SER A 602 -7.23 2.26 -24.46
N TYR A 603 -7.34 3.59 -24.40
CA TYR A 603 -8.54 4.30 -24.87
C TYR A 603 -8.16 5.43 -25.81
N GLU A 604 -8.88 5.50 -26.93
CA GLU A 604 -8.86 6.63 -27.84
C GLU A 604 -9.98 7.61 -27.47
N ILE A 605 -9.63 8.87 -27.34
CA ILE A 605 -10.48 9.96 -26.86
C ILE A 605 -10.57 11.00 -27.98
N THR A 606 -11.79 11.31 -28.45
CA THR A 606 -12.02 12.30 -29.50
C THR A 606 -13.13 13.26 -29.08
N SER A 607 -12.94 14.55 -29.39
CA SER A 607 -13.94 15.60 -29.19
C SER A 607 -14.45 16.13 -30.53
N ALA A 608 -15.76 16.30 -30.66
CA ALA A 608 -16.37 16.92 -31.86
C ALA A 608 -16.22 18.44 -31.89
N GLU A 609 -15.68 19.06 -30.84
CA GLU A 609 -15.50 20.50 -30.70
C GLU A 609 -14.13 20.81 -30.08
N ASP A 610 -13.64 22.05 -30.31
CA ASP A 610 -12.49 22.54 -29.54
C ASP A 610 -12.90 22.75 -28.10
N VAL A 611 -12.17 22.13 -27.17
CA VAL A 611 -12.44 22.25 -25.74
C VAL A 611 -11.21 22.67 -24.95
N SER A 612 -11.40 23.63 -24.05
CA SER A 612 -10.42 24.05 -23.07
C SER A 612 -10.89 23.66 -21.68
N GLY A 613 -10.03 23.02 -20.91
CA GLY A 613 -10.36 22.61 -19.54
C GLY A 613 -11.27 21.38 -19.47
N LEU A 614 -11.13 20.45 -20.41
CA LEU A 614 -11.77 19.13 -20.34
C LEU A 614 -11.43 18.44 -19.01
N GLN A 615 -12.43 17.82 -18.41
CA GLN A 615 -12.28 16.87 -17.32
C GLN A 615 -13.03 15.59 -17.72
N LEU A 616 -12.28 14.55 -18.08
CA LEU A 616 -12.82 13.22 -18.38
C LEU A 616 -12.44 12.25 -17.26
N ARG A 617 -13.43 11.70 -16.58
CA ARG A 617 -13.25 10.69 -15.53
C ARG A 617 -13.56 9.30 -16.05
N PHE A 618 -12.70 8.34 -15.68
CA PHE A 618 -12.94 6.92 -15.77
C PHE A 618 -13.27 6.44 -14.35
N GLY A 619 -14.44 5.87 -14.17
CA GLY A 619 -14.93 5.42 -12.88
C GLY A 619 -15.02 3.90 -12.74
N ASN A 620 -15.07 3.17 -13.88
CA ASN A 620 -15.07 1.71 -13.90
C ASN A 620 -14.61 1.21 -15.26
N ILE A 621 -13.91 0.08 -15.25
CA ILE A 621 -13.69 -0.79 -16.41
C ILE A 621 -14.08 -2.19 -15.97
N THR A 622 -14.94 -2.85 -16.77
CA THR A 622 -15.38 -4.21 -16.54
C THR A 622 -15.14 -5.05 -17.80
N MET A 623 -14.40 -6.15 -17.64
CA MET A 623 -14.23 -7.21 -18.64
C MET A 623 -14.50 -8.53 -17.94
N MET A 624 -15.60 -9.21 -18.29
CA MET A 624 -16.04 -10.44 -17.65
C MET A 624 -16.83 -11.31 -18.63
N GLU A 625 -16.98 -12.58 -18.32
CA GLU A 625 -17.93 -13.43 -19.05
C GLU A 625 -19.36 -13.10 -18.63
N ALA A 626 -20.30 -13.05 -19.57
CA ALA A 626 -21.70 -12.91 -19.25
C ALA A 626 -22.16 -14.12 -18.41
N ASP A 627 -22.96 -13.87 -17.40
CA ASP A 627 -23.47 -14.88 -16.47
C ASP A 627 -22.38 -15.61 -15.64
N SER A 628 -21.16 -15.06 -15.53
CA SER A 628 -20.09 -15.62 -14.68
C SER A 628 -20.26 -15.29 -13.20
N GLU A 629 -21.01 -14.25 -12.89
CA GLU A 629 -21.17 -13.75 -11.52
C GLU A 629 -22.37 -14.41 -10.83
N GLU A 630 -22.10 -14.96 -9.64
CA GLU A 630 -23.13 -15.47 -8.75
C GLU A 630 -23.36 -14.47 -7.60
N ASN A 631 -24.63 -14.32 -7.21
CA ASN A 631 -25.00 -13.46 -6.09
C ASN A 631 -24.88 -14.23 -4.77
N ALA A 632 -23.93 -13.84 -3.94
CA ALA A 632 -23.73 -14.41 -2.60
C ALA A 632 -24.92 -14.17 -1.67
N ALA A 633 -25.07 -15.01 -0.65
CA ALA A 633 -26.05 -14.86 0.41
C ALA A 633 -25.38 -14.82 1.79
N VAL A 634 -25.60 -13.73 2.51
CA VAL A 634 -25.15 -13.57 3.89
C VAL A 634 -26.09 -14.31 4.83
N SER A 635 -25.52 -15.05 5.77
CA SER A 635 -26.24 -15.77 6.82
C SER A 635 -25.48 -15.68 8.16
N ASN A 636 -26.10 -16.08 9.26
CA ASN A 636 -25.51 -16.08 10.59
C ASN A 636 -24.84 -14.75 10.98
N LEU A 637 -25.40 -13.62 10.53
CA LEU A 637 -24.92 -12.31 10.93
C LEU A 637 -25.15 -12.11 12.43
N GLU A 638 -24.07 -11.82 13.17
CA GLU A 638 -24.11 -11.65 14.62
C GLU A 638 -23.23 -10.47 15.08
N VAL A 639 -23.61 -9.92 16.22
CA VAL A 639 -22.77 -9.00 17.00
C VAL A 639 -21.89 -9.87 17.91
N LEU A 640 -20.61 -9.99 17.58
CA LEU A 640 -19.65 -10.77 18.39
C LEU A 640 -19.38 -10.11 19.72
N ASP A 641 -19.20 -8.78 19.68
CA ASP A 641 -18.91 -7.99 20.87
C ASP A 641 -19.34 -6.53 20.63
N SER A 642 -19.63 -5.83 21.72
CA SER A 642 -19.94 -4.41 21.71
C SER A 642 -19.43 -3.75 22.98
N GLU A 643 -18.75 -2.63 22.80
CA GLU A 643 -18.28 -1.77 23.89
C GLU A 643 -18.98 -0.41 23.78
N PHE A 644 -19.31 0.16 24.91
CA PHE A 644 -19.99 1.45 25.01
C PHE A 644 -19.12 2.43 25.79
N ASP A 645 -19.14 3.69 25.38
CA ASP A 645 -18.57 4.77 26.17
C ASP A 645 -19.31 4.94 27.53
N GLU A 646 -18.73 5.70 28.46
CA GLU A 646 -19.27 5.88 29.81
C GLU A 646 -20.70 6.44 29.81
N ASP A 647 -21.03 7.25 28.81
CA ASP A 647 -22.33 7.92 28.67
C ASP A 647 -23.33 7.11 27.83
N GLY A 648 -22.91 6.01 27.18
CA GLY A 648 -23.73 5.18 26.29
C GLY A 648 -24.16 5.91 25.01
N MET A 649 -23.35 6.87 24.56
CA MET A 649 -23.59 7.68 23.34
C MET A 649 -22.87 7.12 22.12
N TYR A 650 -21.80 6.39 22.31
CA TYR A 650 -21.00 5.77 21.27
C TYR A 650 -20.75 4.29 21.57
N ALA A 651 -20.60 3.50 20.52
CA ALA A 651 -20.26 2.09 20.63
C ALA A 651 -19.16 1.69 19.63
N GLY A 652 -18.26 0.82 20.05
CA GLY A 652 -17.45 -0.03 19.18
C GLY A 652 -18.18 -1.36 18.99
N VAL A 653 -18.32 -1.84 17.75
CA VAL A 653 -19.10 -3.06 17.47
C VAL A 653 -18.34 -4.00 16.55
N ARG A 654 -18.14 -5.24 16.98
CA ARG A 654 -17.58 -6.33 16.16
C ARG A 654 -18.70 -7.14 15.55
N LEU A 655 -18.75 -7.20 14.22
CA LEU A 655 -19.71 -8.00 13.45
C LEU A 655 -19.01 -9.19 12.80
N ALA A 656 -19.73 -10.30 12.69
CA ALA A 656 -19.33 -11.44 11.88
C ALA A 656 -20.52 -12.08 11.20
N TRP A 657 -20.26 -12.75 10.09
CA TRP A 657 -21.27 -13.47 9.31
C TRP A 657 -20.69 -14.67 8.59
N SER A 658 -21.51 -15.39 7.90
CA SER A 658 -21.16 -16.44 6.95
C SER A 658 -21.68 -16.08 5.57
N SER A 659 -20.98 -16.47 4.53
CA SER A 659 -21.43 -16.38 3.14
C SER A 659 -21.41 -17.77 2.52
N ASP A 660 -22.37 -18.06 1.66
CA ASP A 660 -22.46 -19.35 0.94
C ASP A 660 -21.39 -19.46 -0.15
N ILE A 661 -21.05 -18.34 -0.80
CA ILE A 661 -19.93 -18.17 -1.71
C ILE A 661 -19.18 -16.88 -1.34
N ALA A 662 -17.95 -16.72 -1.82
CA ALA A 662 -17.21 -15.48 -1.64
C ALA A 662 -17.89 -14.35 -2.44
N ALA A 663 -18.00 -13.16 -1.84
CA ALA A 663 -18.38 -11.93 -2.51
C ALA A 663 -17.11 -11.08 -2.71
N ASP A 664 -17.11 -10.20 -3.72
CA ASP A 664 -16.02 -9.26 -3.91
C ASP A 664 -15.95 -8.26 -2.76
N TYR A 665 -17.13 -7.81 -2.31
CA TYR A 665 -17.29 -6.88 -1.20
C TYR A 665 -18.50 -7.23 -0.35
N TYR A 666 -18.49 -6.79 0.91
CA TYR A 666 -19.63 -6.75 1.81
C TYR A 666 -19.83 -5.32 2.27
N GLU A 667 -20.93 -4.72 1.85
CA GLU A 667 -21.34 -3.39 2.30
C GLU A 667 -22.06 -3.50 3.64
N VAL A 668 -21.58 -2.81 4.65
CA VAL A 668 -22.12 -2.82 6.01
C VAL A 668 -22.91 -1.55 6.25
N TYR A 669 -24.19 -1.69 6.54
CA TYR A 669 -25.11 -0.58 6.72
C TYR A 669 -25.68 -0.55 8.14
N ARG A 670 -25.96 0.66 8.60
CA ARG A 670 -26.96 0.88 9.63
C ARG A 670 -28.33 1.01 8.99
N VAL A 671 -29.32 0.29 9.52
CA VAL A 671 -30.72 0.41 9.11
C VAL A 671 -31.39 1.45 10.01
N ASN A 672 -31.85 2.55 9.41
CA ASN A 672 -32.53 3.63 10.11
C ASN A 672 -33.99 3.29 10.41
N GLN A 673 -34.67 4.07 11.26
CA GLN A 673 -36.08 3.84 11.63
C GLN A 673 -37.06 3.90 10.48
N ASP A 674 -36.73 4.66 9.43
CA ASP A 674 -37.53 4.77 8.19
C ASP A 674 -37.20 3.68 7.15
N ASN A 675 -36.38 2.70 7.54
CA ASN A 675 -35.82 1.63 6.71
C ASN A 675 -34.82 2.12 5.63
N SER A 676 -34.37 3.39 5.69
CA SER A 676 -33.23 3.81 4.87
C SER A 676 -31.93 3.18 5.38
N ARG A 677 -30.90 3.10 4.51
CA ARG A 677 -29.59 2.56 4.82
C ARG A 677 -28.57 3.70 4.93
N SER A 678 -27.71 3.65 5.95
CA SER A 678 -26.52 4.51 6.08
C SER A 678 -25.29 3.64 6.05
N LEU A 679 -24.40 3.83 5.06
CA LEU A 679 -23.19 3.04 4.91
C LEU A 679 -22.26 3.31 6.10
N LEU A 680 -21.82 2.25 6.76
CA LEU A 680 -20.81 2.26 7.84
C LEU A 680 -19.42 1.93 7.32
N GLY A 681 -19.32 1.13 6.25
CA GLY A 681 -18.09 0.76 5.59
C GLY A 681 -18.25 -0.45 4.69
N VAL A 682 -17.13 -0.88 4.11
CA VAL A 682 -17.06 -2.00 3.18
C VAL A 682 -15.94 -2.94 3.63
N SER A 683 -16.19 -4.25 3.56
CA SER A 683 -15.23 -5.31 3.88
C SER A 683 -15.10 -6.27 2.70
N ASN A 684 -13.94 -6.90 2.56
CA ASN A 684 -13.72 -8.04 1.67
C ASN A 684 -13.73 -9.39 2.43
N THR A 685 -13.86 -9.33 3.76
CA THR A 685 -13.92 -10.52 4.64
C THR A 685 -15.29 -10.66 5.28
N THR A 686 -15.53 -11.77 5.99
CA THR A 686 -16.80 -12.04 6.70
C THR A 686 -16.81 -11.47 8.12
N SER A 687 -16.12 -10.36 8.34
CA SER A 687 -16.10 -9.63 9.60
C SER A 687 -15.95 -8.13 9.35
N PHE A 688 -16.43 -7.32 10.29
CA PHE A 688 -16.29 -5.88 10.24
C PHE A 688 -16.29 -5.28 11.65
N TYR A 689 -15.44 -4.27 11.85
CA TYR A 689 -15.43 -3.50 13.08
C TYR A 689 -15.96 -2.09 12.81
N ILE A 690 -17.02 -1.72 13.53
CA ILE A 690 -17.57 -0.38 13.51
C ILE A 690 -16.94 0.40 14.65
N ASN A 691 -16.07 1.34 14.33
CA ASN A 691 -15.47 2.22 15.31
C ASN A 691 -16.40 3.42 15.55
N THR A 692 -16.62 3.79 16.82
CA THR A 692 -17.38 5.00 17.21
C THR A 692 -18.77 5.13 16.55
N LEU A 693 -19.58 4.09 16.63
CA LEU A 693 -20.98 4.15 16.21
C LEU A 693 -21.76 5.14 17.10
N PRO A 694 -22.31 6.22 16.57
CA PRO A 694 -23.11 7.15 17.37
C PRO A 694 -24.51 6.58 17.64
N ARG A 695 -25.04 6.79 18.85
CA ARG A 695 -26.43 6.57 19.17
C ARG A 695 -27.26 7.73 18.63
N THR A 696 -28.05 7.50 17.58
CA THR A 696 -28.69 8.59 16.81
C THR A 696 -30.16 8.83 17.14
N ASP A 697 -30.77 8.02 17.99
CA ASP A 697 -32.19 8.10 18.31
C ASP A 697 -32.48 7.68 19.75
N ASP A 698 -33.76 7.91 20.19
CA ASP A 698 -34.23 7.53 21.51
C ASP A 698 -34.47 6.01 21.65
N THR A 699 -34.12 5.21 20.64
CA THR A 699 -34.29 3.76 20.71
C THR A 699 -33.08 3.14 21.44
N ASN A 700 -33.35 2.09 22.20
CA ASN A 700 -32.30 1.28 22.82
C ASN A 700 -31.78 0.20 21.85
N LYS A 701 -31.89 0.43 20.53
CA LYS A 701 -31.49 -0.56 19.52
C LYS A 701 -30.88 0.09 18.30
N SER A 702 -29.85 -0.54 17.75
CA SER A 702 -29.35 -0.25 16.41
C SER A 702 -29.43 -1.53 15.56
N ALA A 703 -29.92 -1.42 14.35
CA ALA A 703 -29.97 -2.53 13.39
C ALA A 703 -28.85 -2.36 12.37
N PHE A 704 -28.20 -3.47 12.04
CA PHE A 704 -27.18 -3.55 11.01
C PHE A 704 -27.62 -4.48 9.90
N GLU A 705 -27.22 -4.18 8.67
CA GLU A 705 -27.42 -5.01 7.51
C GLU A 705 -26.10 -5.19 6.79
N VAL A 706 -25.80 -6.43 6.39
CA VAL A 706 -24.64 -6.77 5.56
C VAL A 706 -25.15 -7.26 4.22
N VAL A 707 -24.69 -6.59 3.16
CA VAL A 707 -25.10 -6.84 1.77
C VAL A 707 -23.88 -7.31 1.00
N PRO A 708 -23.85 -8.53 0.45
CA PRO A 708 -22.76 -8.97 -0.41
C PRO A 708 -22.91 -8.33 -1.80
N VAL A 709 -21.79 -8.00 -2.42
CA VAL A 709 -21.71 -7.36 -3.74
C VAL A 709 -20.74 -8.15 -4.60
N ASN A 710 -21.14 -8.52 -5.81
CA ASN A 710 -20.30 -9.22 -6.78
C ASN A 710 -19.44 -8.27 -7.64
N ALA A 711 -18.59 -8.80 -8.51
CA ALA A 711 -17.72 -8.03 -9.40
C ALA A 711 -18.48 -7.12 -10.39
N ALA A 712 -19.73 -7.46 -10.72
CA ALA A 712 -20.63 -6.61 -11.52
C ALA A 712 -21.27 -5.46 -10.72
N LEU A 713 -20.92 -5.30 -9.44
CA LEU A 713 -21.50 -4.35 -8.48
C LEU A 713 -22.99 -4.59 -8.19
N GLU A 714 -23.47 -5.82 -8.34
CA GLU A 714 -24.84 -6.24 -8.03
C GLU A 714 -24.95 -6.73 -6.59
N GLU A 715 -26.04 -6.35 -5.92
CA GLU A 715 -26.32 -6.78 -4.55
C GLU A 715 -26.89 -8.21 -4.53
N GLY A 716 -26.33 -9.05 -3.66
CA GLY A 716 -26.86 -10.37 -3.33
C GLY A 716 -27.85 -10.35 -2.15
N ASN A 717 -28.03 -11.50 -1.52
CA ASN A 717 -28.99 -11.64 -0.42
C ASN A 717 -28.37 -11.18 0.92
N SER A 718 -28.94 -10.13 1.50
CA SER A 718 -28.50 -9.55 2.76
C SER A 718 -29.00 -10.28 4.00
N ALA A 719 -28.38 -10.04 5.15
CA ALA A 719 -28.88 -10.40 6.47
C ALA A 719 -28.86 -9.18 7.40
N GLN A 720 -29.72 -9.23 8.44
CA GLN A 720 -29.79 -8.16 9.44
C GLN A 720 -29.61 -8.71 10.85
N VAL A 721 -29.03 -7.89 11.74
CA VAL A 721 -28.89 -8.14 13.17
C VAL A 721 -29.19 -6.86 13.96
N VAL A 722 -29.63 -7.03 15.20
CA VAL A 722 -29.96 -5.92 16.10
C VAL A 722 -29.06 -5.98 17.34
N MET A 723 -28.46 -4.84 17.69
CA MET A 723 -27.72 -4.60 18.92
C MET A 723 -28.59 -3.80 19.90
N ASP A 724 -28.57 -4.19 21.16
CA ASP A 724 -29.20 -3.43 22.24
C ASP A 724 -28.19 -2.45 22.89
N TRP A 725 -28.59 -1.21 23.04
CA TRP A 725 -27.85 -0.21 23.83
C TRP A 725 -28.12 -0.39 25.33
N PRO A 726 -27.18 -0.04 26.21
CA PRO A 726 -27.41 -0.09 27.65
C PRO A 726 -28.59 0.82 28.05
N ASP A 727 -29.33 0.39 29.07
CA ASP A 727 -30.48 1.14 29.64
C ASP A 727 -30.03 2.40 30.44
N ASN A 728 -29.10 3.14 29.91
CA ASN A 728 -28.80 4.45 30.46
C ASN A 728 -29.94 5.37 30.03
N SER A 729 -30.72 5.85 31.00
CA SER A 729 -31.56 7.02 30.76
C SER A 729 -30.61 8.11 30.28
N LEU A 730 -30.54 8.32 28.95
CA LEU A 730 -29.87 9.47 28.41
C LEU A 730 -30.30 10.67 29.25
N PRO A 731 -29.39 11.46 29.82
CA PRO A 731 -29.79 12.79 30.23
C PRO A 731 -30.45 13.31 28.97
N LYS A 732 -31.75 13.68 29.08
CA LYS A 732 -32.43 14.34 27.96
C LYS A 732 -31.59 15.55 27.68
N ALA A 733 -30.62 15.41 26.79
CA ALA A 733 -29.87 16.51 26.25
C ALA A 733 -30.98 17.42 25.73
N ASP A 734 -31.04 18.62 26.28
CA ASP A 734 -32.02 19.60 25.89
C ASP A 734 -31.62 20.05 24.49
N PHE A 735 -31.79 19.18 23.48
CA PHE A 735 -31.57 19.49 22.07
C PHE A 735 -32.40 20.71 21.63
N ALA A 736 -33.41 21.09 22.42
CA ALA A 736 -34.14 22.33 22.23
C ALA A 736 -33.33 23.59 22.62
N ALA A 737 -32.34 23.48 23.50
CA ALA A 737 -31.50 24.61 23.89
C ALA A 737 -30.38 24.88 22.87
N ASP A 738 -29.81 23.83 22.26
CA ASP A 738 -28.76 23.97 21.25
C ASP A 738 -29.31 24.29 19.85
N ALA A 739 -30.52 23.87 19.51
CA ALA A 739 -31.15 24.26 18.24
C ALA A 739 -31.34 25.79 18.11
N GLY A 740 -31.32 26.53 19.24
CA GLY A 740 -31.34 27.99 19.24
C GLY A 740 -30.04 28.67 18.81
N SER A 741 -28.90 28.02 18.96
CA SER A 741 -27.59 28.58 18.60
C SER A 741 -27.23 28.35 17.11
N LEU A 742 -27.84 27.42 16.44
CA LEU A 742 -27.64 27.16 15.00
C LEU A 742 -28.32 28.19 14.09
N SER A 743 -29.25 29.01 14.64
CA SER A 743 -29.89 30.09 13.87
C SER A 743 -29.00 31.33 13.69
N GLU A 744 -27.84 31.41 14.36
CA GLU A 744 -26.89 32.51 14.19
C GLU A 744 -25.86 32.28 13.06
N TYR A 745 -25.88 31.10 12.41
CA TYR A 745 -24.98 30.75 11.31
C TYR A 745 -25.69 30.55 9.96
N SER A 746 -26.93 31.00 9.81
CA SER A 746 -27.65 31.00 8.52
C SER A 746 -27.52 32.33 7.78
#